data_174ba0297dd00ee80f673a423c15df51
#
_entry.id   174ba0297dd00ee80f673a423c15df51
#
_cell.length_a   1.000
_cell.length_b   1.000
_cell.length_c   1.000
_cell.angle_alpha   90.00
_cell.angle_beta   90.00
_cell.angle_gamma   90.00
#
_symmetry.space_group_name_H-M   'P 1'
#
loop_
_entity.id
_entity.type
_entity.pdbx_description
1 polymer ?
#
loop_
_entity_poly.entity_id
_entity_poly.type
_entity_poly.pdbx_seq_one_letter_code
_entity_poly.pdbx_strand_id
1 'polypeptide(L)'
;MYPPRSPRRRGVAWAATAFTALAVLGAAPSATAATGSTATPAPSAKVDSALRAAVGKGKESTFFVVMKQRADLTAAQGKRAHKDKAKSAFSALRAEAGTSQKSLASFLDKKKVGHESFWINNAVKVTGDQKLVDELAKRSDVASIVKEQRYALDDLESSTTPGTKTDADSGATEVTPEWGVKDIKADQVWDQYEDRGDGIVIANVDSGVQYDHPALVGNYRGNQGDGTFSHDYNWFDPTGQCTNGAPCDNNGHGTHTMGTMVGQDGVGVAPGAKWIAAKGCEARECSDSSLLAAGQWILAPTDHNGQNPKPELAPDIVNNSWGGGDTNFYQDIVKAWNAAGIFEAFASGNDGDGATCSTGHAPGSQADSYGVGAYDVAGKIADFSGFGPSVFDGSMKPNISAPGVNVRSTWPGNSYNSISGTSMATPHVAGAVALLWSAAPSLIGKIDETRALLDQGSADVDDTHCGGTAAMNNVWGSGKLDILASVDAAPHTAGTITGTVTDRATGKAVAATVTAASGDITRVVTTVADGTFQLHLPAGTYAVTTSGYGFASHTDSMTVAVGESATLDSALDAVAHHTVSGTVLDVTGKPLKGASVRFADAPLDAVTTGADGSYAFPSVAEGSFHLAVTPAAPVLCNGDWTGALTVDGNETVKASLPPRTDAAGTYSCAPAAYDWVTGKTKVALSGDENAKAVALPFPVNYYGVAYTSANITTNGLVNFLSPRLGDYENTALPAAEQPNGAVAAFWDDLTLDKKSSVQTTTTGSTGRRTFAIVWNNAALVSDTSVRLSFEAVFDEATGAITLQYKGIGTKASQKGSSATIGVENQAGTDALQYSFNESVLKDASAIRFSPKGA
;
A
#
# COMPACT_ATOMS: atom_id res chain seq x y z
N MET A 1 10.01 -47.38 52.94
CA MET A 1 8.94 -47.05 53.91
C MET A 1 9.34 -45.79 54.66
N TYR A 2 8.82 -44.65 54.22
CA TYR A 2 8.75 -43.44 55.05
C TYR A 2 7.58 -42.62 54.38
N PRO A 3 6.63 -42.05 55.17
CA PRO A 3 5.48 -41.36 54.65
C PRO A 3 5.79 -39.90 54.36
N PRO A 4 5.01 -39.21 53.49
CA PRO A 4 5.24 -37.82 53.11
C PRO A 4 4.67 -36.86 54.18
N ARG A 5 5.43 -35.78 54.45
CA ARG A 5 5.03 -34.68 55.34
C ARG A 5 4.29 -33.61 54.54
N SER A 6 3.07 -33.27 54.96
CA SER A 6 2.27 -32.13 54.53
C SER A 6 2.87 -30.76 54.90
N PRO A 7 2.74 -29.71 54.07
CA PRO A 7 3.13 -28.35 54.49
C PRO A 7 2.03 -27.67 55.28
N ARG A 8 2.43 -27.08 56.39
CA ARG A 8 1.61 -26.27 57.26
C ARG A 8 1.30 -24.90 56.62
N ARG A 9 0.06 -24.56 56.49
CA ARG A 9 -0.43 -23.19 56.26
C ARG A 9 -0.05 -22.28 57.44
N ARG A 10 0.67 -21.18 57.17
CA ARG A 10 0.82 -20.05 58.09
C ARG A 10 -0.14 -18.95 57.60
N GLY A 11 -1.16 -18.67 58.41
CA GLY A 11 -2.00 -17.50 58.27
C GLY A 11 -1.25 -16.26 58.73
N VAL A 12 -1.27 -15.22 57.90
CA VAL A 12 -0.81 -13.87 58.26
C VAL A 12 -2.03 -13.04 58.61
N ALA A 13 -2.07 -12.63 59.90
CA ALA A 13 -3.10 -11.73 60.42
C ALA A 13 -2.74 -10.28 60.00
N TRP A 14 -3.69 -9.56 59.43
CA TRP A 14 -3.58 -8.11 59.21
C TRP A 14 -3.79 -7.36 60.53
N ALA A 15 -2.77 -6.63 60.99
CA ALA A 15 -2.89 -5.65 62.07
C ALA A 15 -3.13 -4.27 61.44
N ALA A 16 -4.30 -3.70 61.66
CA ALA A 16 -4.59 -2.32 61.32
C ALA A 16 -3.92 -1.38 62.31
N THR A 17 -2.95 -0.59 61.86
CA THR A 17 -2.36 0.50 62.65
C THR A 17 -2.99 1.83 62.22
N ALA A 18 -3.72 2.44 63.10
CA ALA A 18 -4.28 3.79 62.98
C ALA A 18 -3.15 4.83 63.18
N PHE A 19 -2.90 5.66 62.18
CA PHE A 19 -2.05 6.84 62.32
C PHE A 19 -2.89 8.06 62.64
N THR A 20 -2.70 8.61 63.80
CA THR A 20 -3.21 9.92 64.25
C THR A 20 -2.40 11.03 63.59
N ALA A 21 -3.08 11.86 62.76
CA ALA A 21 -2.47 13.02 62.13
C ALA A 21 -2.38 14.18 63.12
N LEU A 22 -1.19 14.64 63.40
CA LEU A 22 -0.89 15.90 64.12
C LEU A 22 -0.90 17.06 63.12
N ALA A 23 -1.85 17.98 63.25
CA ALA A 23 -1.94 19.16 62.42
C ALA A 23 -0.89 20.19 62.87
N VAL A 24 0.09 20.49 62.01
CA VAL A 24 0.96 21.67 62.09
C VAL A 24 0.45 22.74 61.14
N LEU A 25 -0.06 23.82 61.70
CA LEU A 25 -0.43 25.04 60.98
C LEU A 25 0.85 25.75 60.50
N GLY A 26 1.22 25.60 59.22
CA GLY A 26 2.22 26.40 58.56
C GLY A 26 1.53 27.33 57.57
N ALA A 27 1.69 28.63 57.70
CA ALA A 27 1.15 29.65 56.80
C ALA A 27 1.71 29.46 55.38
N ALA A 28 0.81 29.20 54.42
CA ALA A 28 1.17 29.20 53.01
C ALA A 28 1.18 30.64 52.47
N PRO A 29 2.14 31.02 51.64
CA PRO A 29 2.04 32.25 50.87
C PRO A 29 1.00 32.14 49.78
N SER A 30 0.15 33.14 49.65
CA SER A 30 -0.91 33.27 48.67
C SER A 30 -0.32 33.16 47.27
N ALA A 31 -0.54 32.05 46.59
CA ALA A 31 -0.29 31.93 45.15
C ALA A 31 -1.38 32.74 44.43
N THR A 32 -1.01 33.86 43.84
CA THR A 32 -1.82 34.55 42.85
C THR A 32 -2.09 33.61 41.70
N ALA A 33 -3.33 33.26 41.47
CA ALA A 33 -3.76 32.55 40.27
C ALA A 33 -3.40 33.37 39.05
N ALA A 34 -2.39 32.95 38.34
CA ALA A 34 -2.13 33.48 37.00
C ALA A 34 -3.28 33.01 36.10
N THR A 35 -4.14 33.95 35.73
CA THR A 35 -5.11 33.76 34.66
C THR A 35 -4.30 33.50 33.40
N GLY A 36 -4.29 32.22 32.99
CA GLY A 36 -3.67 31.77 31.75
C GLY A 36 -4.33 32.50 30.58
N SER A 37 -3.69 33.53 30.09
CA SER A 37 -4.00 34.15 28.82
C SER A 37 -3.73 33.05 27.76
N THR A 38 -4.77 32.56 27.08
CA THR A 38 -4.66 31.78 25.86
C THR A 38 -4.20 32.70 24.72
N ALA A 39 -2.97 33.14 24.77
CA ALA A 39 -2.36 33.89 23.68
C ALA A 39 -2.25 32.96 22.47
N THR A 40 -2.93 33.32 21.38
CA THR A 40 -2.75 32.67 20.09
C THR A 40 -1.23 32.70 19.73
N PRO A 41 -0.59 31.58 19.44
CA PRO A 41 0.83 31.58 19.08
C PRO A 41 1.12 32.58 17.96
N ALA A 42 2.25 33.28 18.04
CA ALA A 42 2.67 34.21 17.00
C ALA A 42 2.73 33.44 15.65
N PRO A 43 2.36 34.07 14.52
CA PRO A 43 2.36 33.39 13.21
C PRO A 43 3.69 32.68 12.90
N SER A 44 4.79 33.26 13.35
CA SER A 44 6.12 32.66 13.20
C SER A 44 6.32 31.37 13.99
N ALA A 45 5.63 31.16 15.09
CA ALA A 45 5.75 29.93 15.89
C ALA A 45 5.02 28.72 15.28
N LYS A 46 4.14 28.95 14.29
CA LYS A 46 3.39 27.86 13.62
C LYS A 46 4.15 27.21 12.47
N VAL A 47 5.20 27.81 11.98
CA VAL A 47 5.92 27.33 10.79
C VAL A 47 7.18 26.60 11.22
N ASP A 48 7.31 25.39 10.74
CA ASP A 48 8.50 24.57 10.91
C ASP A 48 9.78 25.30 10.43
N SER A 49 10.87 25.15 11.16
CA SER A 49 12.15 25.76 10.86
C SER A 49 12.76 25.26 9.54
N ALA A 50 12.62 23.96 9.25
CA ALA A 50 13.08 23.34 8.00
C ALA A 50 12.29 23.87 6.80
N LEU A 51 10.98 24.10 6.95
CA LEU A 51 10.17 24.75 5.92
C LEU A 51 10.63 26.17 5.65
N ARG A 52 10.88 26.96 6.70
CA ARG A 52 11.37 28.35 6.54
C ARG A 52 12.69 28.41 5.77
N ALA A 53 13.59 27.49 6.08
CA ALA A 53 14.86 27.38 5.37
C ALA A 53 14.68 26.99 3.90
N ALA A 54 13.71 26.10 3.61
CA ALA A 54 13.42 25.58 2.28
C ALA A 54 12.80 26.66 1.36
N VAL A 55 11.79 27.41 1.84
CA VAL A 55 11.09 28.44 1.04
C VAL A 55 11.84 29.78 1.00
N GLY A 56 12.92 29.94 1.78
CA GLY A 56 13.77 31.12 1.75
C GLY A 56 14.38 31.33 0.37
N LYS A 57 14.61 32.60 -0.01
CA LYS A 57 15.23 32.99 -1.30
C LYS A 57 14.37 32.70 -2.56
N GLY A 58 13.03 32.71 -2.45
CA GLY A 58 12.12 32.61 -3.59
C GLY A 58 11.98 31.19 -4.16
N LYS A 59 12.30 30.15 -3.37
CA LYS A 59 12.06 28.75 -3.71
C LYS A 59 10.67 28.33 -3.23
N GLU A 60 10.07 27.40 -3.93
CA GLU A 60 8.87 26.68 -3.49
C GLU A 60 9.26 25.41 -2.73
N SER A 61 8.37 24.96 -1.86
CA SER A 61 8.49 23.70 -1.14
C SER A 61 7.11 23.10 -0.95
N THR A 62 7.03 21.76 -0.85
CA THR A 62 5.82 21.06 -0.44
C THR A 62 5.77 20.98 1.08
N PHE A 63 4.57 21.22 1.64
CA PHE A 63 4.34 21.24 3.07
C PHE A 63 2.89 20.90 3.40
N PHE A 64 2.64 20.55 4.65
CA PHE A 64 1.31 20.29 5.19
C PHE A 64 0.85 21.45 6.07
N VAL A 65 -0.37 21.91 5.83
CA VAL A 65 -1.08 22.86 6.67
C VAL A 65 -1.98 22.07 7.61
N VAL A 66 -1.58 21.95 8.86
CA VAL A 66 -2.31 21.18 9.87
C VAL A 66 -3.37 22.07 10.51
N MET A 67 -4.62 21.62 10.49
CA MET A 67 -5.74 22.37 11.06
C MET A 67 -5.74 22.28 12.59
N LYS A 68 -6.33 23.28 13.25
CA LYS A 68 -6.37 23.36 14.71
C LYS A 68 -7.39 22.40 15.33
N GLN A 69 -8.53 22.21 14.68
CA GLN A 69 -9.56 21.30 15.14
C GLN A 69 -9.12 19.86 15.03
N ARG A 70 -9.60 19.03 15.97
CA ARG A 70 -9.43 17.57 15.95
C ARG A 70 -10.80 16.94 16.08
N ALA A 71 -10.99 15.80 15.41
CA ALA A 71 -12.19 15.02 15.54
C ALA A 71 -12.33 14.45 16.97
N ASP A 72 -13.56 14.45 17.50
CA ASP A 72 -13.86 13.73 18.72
C ASP A 72 -14.08 12.24 18.41
N LEU A 73 -13.18 11.40 18.91
CA LEU A 73 -13.18 9.95 18.68
C LEU A 73 -13.78 9.15 19.84
N THR A 74 -14.29 9.80 20.88
CA THR A 74 -14.86 9.15 22.08
C THR A 74 -16.01 8.20 21.72
N ALA A 75 -16.84 8.59 20.75
CA ALA A 75 -17.95 7.74 20.29
C ALA A 75 -17.46 6.45 19.61
N ALA A 76 -16.31 6.49 18.92
CA ALA A 76 -15.69 5.33 18.29
C ALA A 76 -15.08 4.39 19.36
N GLN A 77 -14.35 4.94 20.32
CA GLN A 77 -13.76 4.20 21.44
C GLN A 77 -14.84 3.44 22.24
N GLY A 78 -16.03 4.03 22.41
CA GLY A 78 -17.15 3.43 23.13
C GLY A 78 -17.87 2.29 22.38
N LYS A 79 -17.57 2.00 21.12
CA LYS A 79 -18.14 0.87 20.39
C LYS A 79 -17.50 -0.45 20.82
N ARG A 80 -18.26 -1.55 20.75
CA ARG A 80 -17.77 -2.89 21.12
C ARG A 80 -17.11 -3.60 19.95
N ALA A 81 -17.78 -3.64 18.80
CA ALA A 81 -17.27 -4.33 17.63
C ALA A 81 -16.21 -3.48 16.88
N HIS A 82 -15.12 -4.10 16.46
CA HIS A 82 -14.02 -3.47 15.72
C HIS A 82 -14.54 -2.69 14.50
N LYS A 83 -15.34 -3.31 13.63
CA LYS A 83 -15.91 -2.66 12.44
C LYS A 83 -16.79 -1.43 12.75
N ASP A 84 -17.46 -1.41 13.90
CA ASP A 84 -18.25 -0.24 14.32
C ASP A 84 -17.37 0.89 14.87
N LYS A 85 -16.26 0.53 15.55
CA LYS A 85 -15.22 1.48 15.93
C LYS A 85 -14.65 2.16 14.69
N ALA A 86 -14.23 1.38 13.67
CA ALA A 86 -13.67 1.88 12.45
C ALA A 86 -14.66 2.80 11.67
N LYS A 87 -15.93 2.38 11.50
CA LYS A 87 -16.98 3.22 10.89
C LYS A 87 -17.20 4.54 11.62
N SER A 88 -17.25 4.48 12.95
CA SER A 88 -17.47 5.66 13.79
C SER A 88 -16.29 6.62 13.72
N ALA A 89 -15.04 6.12 13.80
CA ALA A 89 -13.83 6.91 13.67
C ALA A 89 -13.74 7.58 12.27
N PHE A 90 -13.95 6.80 11.21
CA PHE A 90 -13.96 7.30 9.83
C PHE A 90 -14.97 8.43 9.64
N SER A 91 -16.20 8.24 10.13
CA SER A 91 -17.26 9.25 10.00
C SER A 91 -16.92 10.54 10.74
N ALA A 92 -16.37 10.45 11.96
CA ALA A 92 -15.98 11.61 12.76
C ALA A 92 -14.81 12.39 12.09
N LEU A 93 -13.77 11.68 11.67
CA LEU A 93 -12.60 12.27 11.00
C LEU A 93 -12.98 12.97 9.69
N ARG A 94 -13.80 12.33 8.86
CA ARG A 94 -14.27 12.91 7.58
C ARG A 94 -15.16 14.13 7.80
N ALA A 95 -16.04 14.10 8.78
CA ALA A 95 -16.92 15.22 9.09
C ALA A 95 -16.12 16.43 9.60
N GLU A 96 -15.15 16.20 10.50
CA GLU A 96 -14.29 17.27 11.01
C GLU A 96 -13.43 17.88 9.89
N ALA A 97 -12.74 17.07 9.10
CA ALA A 97 -11.93 17.57 8.00
C ALA A 97 -12.77 18.34 6.96
N GLY A 98 -13.94 17.79 6.58
CA GLY A 98 -14.86 18.45 5.64
C GLY A 98 -15.38 19.82 6.12
N THR A 99 -15.44 20.03 7.43
CA THR A 99 -15.86 21.29 8.04
C THR A 99 -14.69 22.26 8.19
N SER A 100 -13.63 21.81 8.85
CA SER A 100 -12.50 22.67 9.24
C SER A 100 -11.62 23.06 8.05
N GLN A 101 -11.44 22.21 7.05
CA GLN A 101 -10.61 22.47 5.88
C GLN A 101 -11.29 23.33 4.81
N LYS A 102 -12.64 23.45 4.83
CA LYS A 102 -13.42 24.14 3.80
C LYS A 102 -12.97 25.59 3.54
N SER A 103 -12.70 26.34 4.60
CA SER A 103 -12.23 27.73 4.51
C SER A 103 -10.83 27.82 3.90
N LEU A 104 -9.95 26.90 4.25
CA LEU A 104 -8.58 26.81 3.71
C LEU A 104 -8.61 26.43 2.24
N ALA A 105 -9.36 25.39 1.85
CA ALA A 105 -9.53 24.99 0.46
C ALA A 105 -10.02 26.14 -0.42
N SER A 106 -11.09 26.83 0.01
CA SER A 106 -11.62 28.00 -0.71
C SER A 106 -10.60 29.15 -0.83
N PHE A 107 -9.70 29.31 0.12
CA PHE A 107 -8.62 30.29 0.04
C PHE A 107 -7.57 29.88 -1.01
N LEU A 108 -7.18 28.60 -1.02
CA LEU A 108 -6.21 28.04 -1.98
C LEU A 108 -6.77 28.07 -3.41
N ASP A 109 -8.05 27.69 -3.59
CA ASP A 109 -8.74 27.75 -4.88
C ASP A 109 -8.76 29.16 -5.48
N LYS A 110 -9.09 30.19 -4.66
CA LYS A 110 -9.06 31.60 -5.08
C LYS A 110 -7.68 32.04 -5.53
N LYS A 111 -6.63 31.45 -4.95
CA LYS A 111 -5.24 31.71 -5.33
C LYS A 111 -4.76 30.85 -6.49
N LYS A 112 -5.56 29.87 -6.92
CA LYS A 112 -5.19 28.87 -7.93
C LYS A 112 -3.99 28.02 -7.51
N VAL A 113 -3.90 27.70 -6.22
CA VAL A 113 -2.87 26.84 -5.63
C VAL A 113 -3.44 25.42 -5.52
N GLY A 114 -2.76 24.46 -6.13
CA GLY A 114 -3.09 23.04 -6.00
C GLY A 114 -2.97 22.57 -4.56
N HIS A 115 -3.91 21.75 -4.12
CA HIS A 115 -3.88 21.22 -2.75
C HIS A 115 -4.55 19.86 -2.67
N GLU A 116 -4.14 19.08 -1.69
CA GLU A 116 -4.66 17.74 -1.40
C GLU A 116 -5.06 17.63 0.09
N SER A 117 -6.24 17.05 0.36
CA SER A 117 -6.81 16.94 1.69
C SER A 117 -6.52 15.59 2.33
N PHE A 118 -5.93 15.59 3.52
CA PHE A 118 -5.76 14.41 4.37
C PHE A 118 -6.67 14.55 5.59
N TRP A 119 -7.69 13.69 5.65
CA TRP A 119 -8.70 13.76 6.71
C TRP A 119 -8.25 13.09 8.02
N ILE A 120 -7.31 12.13 7.97
CA ILE A 120 -6.92 11.33 9.14
C ILE A 120 -6.17 12.14 10.19
N ASN A 121 -5.32 13.08 9.79
CA ASN A 121 -4.60 13.99 10.67
C ASN A 121 -5.06 15.45 10.51
N ASN A 122 -6.17 15.67 9.80
CA ASN A 122 -6.76 16.96 9.49
C ASN A 122 -5.74 17.97 8.92
N ALA A 123 -5.02 17.56 7.87
CA ALA A 123 -4.02 18.35 7.19
C ALA A 123 -4.34 18.57 5.69
N VAL A 124 -3.78 19.60 5.11
CA VAL A 124 -3.85 19.91 3.67
C VAL A 124 -2.44 20.06 3.12
N LYS A 125 -2.08 19.22 2.14
CA LYS A 125 -0.81 19.32 1.41
C LYS A 125 -0.87 20.46 0.42
N VAL A 126 0.19 21.25 0.34
CA VAL A 126 0.30 22.44 -0.51
C VAL A 126 1.75 22.57 -0.98
N THR A 127 1.95 23.03 -2.22
CA THR A 127 3.26 23.48 -2.71
C THR A 127 3.22 25.00 -2.88
N GLY A 128 4.23 25.72 -2.35
CA GLY A 128 4.26 27.16 -2.46
C GLY A 128 5.50 27.83 -1.86
N ASP A 129 5.54 29.16 -2.01
CA ASP A 129 6.62 30.01 -1.62
C ASP A 129 6.48 30.59 -0.20
N GLN A 130 7.48 31.38 0.23
CA GLN A 130 7.48 32.05 1.54
C GLN A 130 6.24 32.95 1.74
N LYS A 131 5.76 33.62 0.69
CA LYS A 131 4.60 34.49 0.78
C LYS A 131 3.33 33.73 1.11
N LEU A 132 3.13 32.58 0.46
CA LEU A 132 1.99 31.71 0.75
C LEU A 132 2.07 31.14 2.17
N VAL A 133 3.24 30.69 2.61
CA VAL A 133 3.47 30.20 3.98
C VAL A 133 3.13 31.28 5.01
N ASP A 134 3.57 32.53 4.79
CA ASP A 134 3.29 33.67 5.70
C ASP A 134 1.80 34.02 5.76
N GLU A 135 1.07 33.90 4.64
CA GLU A 135 -0.37 34.12 4.62
C GLU A 135 -1.12 33.01 5.36
N LEU A 136 -0.72 31.75 5.15
CA LEU A 136 -1.31 30.59 5.83
C LEU A 136 -1.05 30.61 7.35
N ALA A 137 0.14 31.02 7.78
CA ALA A 137 0.51 31.13 9.19
C ALA A 137 -0.33 32.16 9.98
N LYS A 138 -0.86 33.21 9.31
CA LYS A 138 -1.74 34.20 9.90
C LYS A 138 -3.15 33.70 10.21
N ARG A 139 -3.56 32.56 9.63
CA ARG A 139 -4.91 32.03 9.80
C ARG A 139 -5.08 31.49 11.23
N SER A 140 -6.21 31.79 11.84
CA SER A 140 -6.54 31.35 13.21
C SER A 140 -6.93 29.86 13.28
N ASP A 141 -7.38 29.28 12.15
CA ASP A 141 -7.79 27.88 12.01
C ASP A 141 -6.60 26.93 11.76
N VAL A 142 -5.40 27.44 11.49
CA VAL A 142 -4.16 26.68 11.28
C VAL A 142 -3.43 26.50 12.61
N ALA A 143 -3.07 25.27 12.95
CA ALA A 143 -2.25 24.90 14.10
C ALA A 143 -0.75 25.01 13.78
N SER A 144 -0.29 24.32 12.73
CA SER A 144 1.10 24.29 12.30
C SER A 144 1.21 24.14 10.78
N ILE A 145 2.38 24.47 10.26
CA ILE A 145 2.76 24.28 8.85
C ILE A 145 4.10 23.57 8.88
N VAL A 146 4.11 22.32 8.42
CA VAL A 146 5.27 21.41 8.48
C VAL A 146 5.73 21.08 7.08
N LYS A 147 7.05 21.10 6.86
CA LYS A 147 7.64 20.67 5.59
C LYS A 147 7.36 19.19 5.38
N GLU A 148 7.03 18.80 4.15
CA GLU A 148 7.01 17.39 3.77
C GLU A 148 8.40 16.77 3.98
N GLN A 149 8.43 15.64 4.67
CA GLN A 149 9.66 14.89 4.95
C GLN A 149 9.64 13.57 4.18
N ARG A 150 10.83 13.01 4.02
CA ARG A 150 11.08 11.69 3.46
C ARG A 150 11.99 10.95 4.44
N TYR A 151 11.62 9.74 4.76
CA TYR A 151 12.31 8.87 5.69
C TYR A 151 13.00 7.79 4.89
N ALA A 152 14.31 7.61 5.08
CA ALA A 152 15.02 6.52 4.44
C ALA A 152 14.46 5.16 4.96
N LEU A 153 14.26 4.23 4.05
CA LEU A 153 14.28 2.81 4.40
C LEU A 153 15.76 2.47 4.46
N ASP A 154 16.30 2.37 5.67
CA ASP A 154 17.73 2.16 5.88
C ASP A 154 18.20 0.94 5.09
N ASP A 155 19.33 1.08 4.40
CA ASP A 155 20.09 -0.04 3.83
C ASP A 155 20.63 -0.86 5.02
N LEU A 156 19.79 -1.72 5.58
CA LEU A 156 20.13 -2.61 6.65
C LEU A 156 21.26 -3.52 6.17
N GLU A 157 22.33 -3.62 6.92
CA GLU A 157 23.45 -4.47 6.56
C GLU A 157 22.93 -5.88 6.26
N SER A 158 22.80 -6.16 4.96
CA SER A 158 22.57 -7.50 4.45
C SER A 158 23.81 -8.30 4.78
N SER A 159 23.69 -9.23 5.70
CA SER A 159 24.71 -10.28 5.78
C SER A 159 24.57 -11.09 4.51
N THR A 160 25.39 -10.77 3.49
CA THR A 160 25.45 -11.50 2.22
C THR A 160 26.07 -12.87 2.42
N THR A 161 25.41 -13.72 3.18
CA THR A 161 25.50 -15.14 2.98
C THR A 161 24.28 -15.48 2.12
N PRO A 162 24.45 -15.81 0.83
CA PRO A 162 23.36 -16.37 0.06
C PRO A 162 22.89 -17.58 0.89
N GLY A 163 21.67 -17.52 1.39
CA GLY A 163 21.07 -18.67 2.04
C GLY A 163 21.10 -19.79 1.01
N THR A 164 22.08 -20.69 1.15
CA THR A 164 22.02 -21.98 0.48
C THR A 164 20.61 -22.49 0.72
N LYS A 165 19.93 -22.90 -0.35
CA LYS A 165 18.74 -23.75 -0.27
C LYS A 165 19.10 -24.87 0.72
N THR A 166 18.68 -24.68 1.95
CA THR A 166 18.71 -25.73 2.94
C THR A 166 17.28 -26.18 3.06
N ASP A 167 17.08 -27.43 2.58
CA ASP A 167 16.04 -28.34 2.98
C ASP A 167 14.64 -28.28 2.37
N ALA A 168 14.51 -27.81 1.12
CA ALA A 168 13.37 -28.30 0.31
C ALA A 168 13.60 -29.72 -0.25
N ASP A 169 14.75 -30.36 0.03
CA ASP A 169 15.15 -31.66 -0.54
C ASP A 169 15.46 -32.75 0.49
N SER A 170 15.28 -32.47 1.78
CA SER A 170 15.23 -33.51 2.81
C SER A 170 13.77 -33.76 3.14
N GLY A 171 13.26 -34.95 2.86
CA GLY A 171 11.90 -35.38 3.18
C GLY A 171 11.55 -35.38 4.68
N ALA A 172 11.88 -34.29 5.37
CA ALA A 172 11.51 -34.00 6.75
C ALA A 172 10.10 -33.40 6.75
N THR A 173 9.18 -34.13 7.34
CA THR A 173 7.76 -33.75 7.53
C THR A 173 7.57 -32.74 8.65
N GLU A 174 8.62 -32.23 9.28
CA GLU A 174 8.51 -31.24 10.39
C GLU A 174 9.07 -29.88 9.95
N VAL A 175 8.19 -28.87 9.96
CA VAL A 175 8.53 -27.45 9.73
C VAL A 175 9.35 -26.96 10.93
N THR A 176 10.54 -26.46 10.68
CA THR A 176 11.39 -25.87 11.76
C THR A 176 11.16 -24.37 11.80
N PRO A 177 10.52 -23.82 12.86
CA PRO A 177 10.32 -22.37 12.99
C PRO A 177 11.65 -21.61 13.06
N GLU A 178 11.70 -20.40 12.50
CA GLU A 178 12.82 -19.48 12.55
C GLU A 178 13.15 -19.11 14.01
N TRP A 179 14.38 -18.67 14.25
CA TRP A 179 14.86 -18.43 15.61
C TRP A 179 14.01 -17.40 16.37
N GLY A 180 13.57 -16.34 15.68
CA GLY A 180 12.74 -15.30 16.29
C GLY A 180 11.37 -15.81 16.70
N VAL A 181 10.75 -16.66 15.87
CA VAL A 181 9.47 -17.32 16.17
C VAL A 181 9.56 -18.19 17.42
N LYS A 182 10.68 -18.92 17.56
CA LYS A 182 10.96 -19.76 18.74
C LYS A 182 11.26 -18.95 19.99
N ASP A 183 12.06 -17.89 19.88
CA ASP A 183 12.50 -17.11 21.02
C ASP A 183 11.31 -16.41 21.72
N ILE A 184 10.35 -15.91 20.94
CA ILE A 184 9.12 -15.35 21.48
C ILE A 184 8.07 -16.41 21.85
N LYS A 185 8.37 -17.71 21.67
CA LYS A 185 7.52 -18.88 21.95
C LYS A 185 6.20 -18.91 21.15
N ALA A 186 6.18 -18.40 19.94
CA ALA A 186 5.00 -18.48 19.08
C ALA A 186 4.71 -19.93 18.65
N ASP A 187 5.75 -20.73 18.39
CA ASP A 187 5.65 -22.17 18.15
C ASP A 187 4.94 -22.92 19.29
N GLN A 188 5.17 -22.51 20.55
CA GLN A 188 4.50 -23.11 21.70
C GLN A 188 3.01 -22.69 21.79
N VAL A 189 2.65 -21.50 21.33
CA VAL A 189 1.25 -21.11 21.19
C VAL A 189 0.56 -22.00 20.13
N TRP A 190 1.24 -22.24 19.00
CA TRP A 190 0.70 -23.15 17.95
C TRP A 190 0.45 -24.55 18.50
N ASP A 191 1.36 -25.06 19.32
CA ASP A 191 1.26 -26.43 19.87
C ASP A 191 0.27 -26.58 21.02
N GLN A 192 0.23 -25.58 21.93
CA GLN A 192 -0.60 -25.66 23.13
C GLN A 192 -2.06 -25.22 22.91
N TYR A 193 -2.27 -24.23 22.05
CA TYR A 193 -3.56 -23.62 21.81
C TYR A 193 -4.14 -23.98 20.44
N GLU A 194 -3.36 -24.73 19.61
CA GLU A 194 -3.70 -25.03 18.22
C GLU A 194 -4.06 -23.75 17.43
N ASP A 195 -3.46 -22.62 17.82
CA ASP A 195 -3.76 -21.28 17.35
C ASP A 195 -2.59 -20.71 16.51
N ARG A 196 -2.90 -20.26 15.29
CA ARG A 196 -1.95 -19.70 14.33
C ARG A 196 -2.30 -18.27 13.89
N GLY A 197 -3.23 -17.60 14.61
CA GLY A 197 -3.72 -16.26 14.27
C GLY A 197 -4.94 -16.26 13.36
N ASP A 198 -5.67 -17.35 13.30
CA ASP A 198 -6.83 -17.52 12.42
C ASP A 198 -7.93 -16.50 12.69
N GLY A 199 -8.52 -15.97 11.61
CA GLY A 199 -9.59 -14.99 11.69
C GLY A 199 -9.11 -13.54 11.93
N ILE A 200 -7.81 -13.29 12.04
CA ILE A 200 -7.21 -11.95 12.19
C ILE A 200 -6.67 -11.46 10.84
N VAL A 201 -6.77 -10.16 10.61
CA VAL A 201 -6.21 -9.49 9.43
C VAL A 201 -5.12 -8.52 9.85
N ILE A 202 -3.90 -8.73 9.36
CA ILE A 202 -2.75 -7.86 9.60
C ILE A 202 -2.50 -7.02 8.34
N ALA A 203 -2.25 -5.73 8.52
CA ALA A 203 -1.81 -4.84 7.45
C ALA A 203 -0.32 -4.52 7.57
N ASN A 204 0.34 -4.26 6.44
CA ASN A 204 1.68 -3.69 6.38
C ASN A 204 1.66 -2.35 5.66
N VAL A 205 2.22 -1.31 6.28
CA VAL A 205 2.54 -0.04 5.61
C VAL A 205 4.05 0.01 5.43
N ASP A 206 4.52 -0.26 4.19
CA ASP A 206 5.94 -0.49 3.93
C ASP A 206 6.29 -0.24 2.44
N SER A 207 7.37 -0.82 1.91
CA SER A 207 7.79 -0.75 0.50
C SER A 207 6.92 -1.56 -0.48
N GLY A 208 5.86 -2.19 0.01
CA GLY A 208 5.00 -3.11 -0.73
C GLY A 208 5.24 -4.56 -0.36
N VAL A 209 4.62 -5.50 -1.08
CA VAL A 209 4.75 -6.95 -0.83
C VAL A 209 4.70 -7.70 -2.15
N GLN A 210 5.58 -8.67 -2.35
CA GLN A 210 5.41 -9.65 -3.41
C GLN A 210 4.28 -10.61 -3.02
N TYR A 211 3.07 -10.38 -3.51
CA TYR A 211 1.86 -11.08 -3.08
C TYR A 211 1.80 -12.56 -3.50
N ASP A 212 2.45 -12.91 -4.59
CA ASP A 212 2.52 -14.26 -5.14
C ASP A 212 3.71 -15.09 -4.62
N HIS A 213 4.46 -14.57 -3.62
CA HIS A 213 5.50 -15.34 -2.96
C HIS A 213 4.90 -16.63 -2.33
N PRO A 214 5.49 -17.82 -2.54
CA PRO A 214 4.91 -19.10 -2.09
C PRO A 214 4.51 -19.14 -0.61
N ALA A 215 5.31 -18.53 0.27
CA ALA A 215 5.03 -18.47 1.70
C ALA A 215 4.01 -17.40 2.11
N LEU A 216 3.55 -16.53 1.19
CA LEU A 216 2.64 -15.42 1.51
C LEU A 216 1.30 -15.51 0.79
N VAL A 217 1.28 -16.10 -0.39
CA VAL A 217 0.13 -16.10 -1.30
C VAL A 217 -1.12 -16.74 -0.67
N GLY A 218 -0.95 -17.79 0.14
CA GLY A 218 -2.08 -18.48 0.81
C GLY A 218 -2.81 -17.60 1.82
N ASN A 219 -2.11 -16.65 2.41
CA ASN A 219 -2.65 -15.75 3.45
C ASN A 219 -3.06 -14.38 2.93
N TYR A 220 -2.76 -14.05 1.69
CA TYR A 220 -3.23 -12.80 1.10
C TYR A 220 -4.76 -12.77 1.09
N ARG A 221 -5.37 -11.76 1.75
CA ARG A 221 -6.85 -11.64 1.80
C ARG A 221 -7.46 -11.46 0.42
N GLY A 222 -6.68 -10.91 -0.52
CA GLY A 222 -7.06 -10.77 -1.92
C GLY A 222 -6.97 -12.06 -2.74
N ASN A 223 -6.37 -13.14 -2.20
CA ASN A 223 -6.34 -14.44 -2.84
C ASN A 223 -7.72 -15.10 -2.74
N GLN A 224 -8.33 -15.43 -3.88
CA GLN A 224 -9.66 -16.04 -3.94
C GLN A 224 -9.62 -17.56 -3.76
N GLY A 225 -8.42 -18.16 -3.58
CA GLY A 225 -8.22 -19.59 -3.40
C GLY A 225 -8.22 -20.40 -4.69
N ASP A 226 -8.30 -19.76 -5.83
CA ASP A 226 -8.51 -20.33 -7.15
C ASP A 226 -7.46 -19.88 -8.18
N GLY A 227 -6.35 -19.29 -7.68
CA GLY A 227 -5.31 -18.72 -8.53
C GLY A 227 -5.63 -17.31 -9.02
N THR A 228 -6.78 -16.75 -8.64
CA THR A 228 -7.14 -15.35 -8.93
C THR A 228 -6.99 -14.47 -7.71
N PHE A 229 -6.88 -13.17 -7.94
CA PHE A 229 -6.66 -12.20 -6.89
C PHE A 229 -7.58 -10.99 -7.05
N SER A 230 -8.22 -10.58 -5.97
CA SER A 230 -8.93 -9.32 -5.88
C SER A 230 -8.09 -8.33 -5.08
N HIS A 231 -7.60 -7.31 -5.73
CA HIS A 231 -6.77 -6.30 -5.06
C HIS A 231 -7.59 -5.17 -4.42
N ASP A 232 -8.86 -5.02 -4.79
CA ASP A 232 -9.78 -4.08 -4.16
C ASP A 232 -9.87 -4.33 -2.65
N TYR A 233 -9.68 -3.29 -1.85
CA TYR A 233 -9.68 -3.34 -0.37
C TYR A 233 -8.54 -4.15 0.26
N ASN A 234 -7.67 -4.76 -0.53
CA ASN A 234 -6.58 -5.62 -0.08
C ASN A 234 -5.19 -5.09 -0.40
N TRP A 235 -5.11 -4.16 -1.34
CA TRP A 235 -3.88 -3.50 -1.77
C TRP A 235 -4.11 -2.02 -2.09
N PHE A 236 -3.14 -1.18 -1.71
CA PHE A 236 -3.14 0.23 -2.04
C PHE A 236 -1.72 0.73 -2.32
N ASP A 237 -1.54 1.41 -3.44
CA ASP A 237 -0.27 2.02 -3.83
C ASP A 237 -0.43 3.54 -4.08
N PRO A 238 -0.29 4.39 -3.05
CA PRO A 238 -0.28 5.84 -3.24
C PRO A 238 0.99 6.36 -3.88
N THR A 239 2.04 5.53 -4.03
CA THR A 239 3.30 5.93 -4.67
C THR A 239 3.23 5.84 -6.19
N GLY A 240 2.28 5.07 -6.73
CA GLY A 240 2.10 4.82 -8.16
C GLY A 240 3.23 4.01 -8.81
N GLN A 241 4.04 3.29 -8.03
CA GLN A 241 5.18 2.54 -8.56
C GLN A 241 4.85 1.12 -9.02
N CYS A 242 3.70 0.59 -8.64
CA CYS A 242 3.23 -0.72 -9.09
C CYS A 242 2.36 -0.58 -10.34
N THR A 243 2.92 -0.85 -11.50
CA THR A 243 2.38 -0.48 -12.82
C THR A 243 1.13 -1.25 -13.28
N ASN A 244 0.74 -2.36 -12.62
CA ASN A 244 -0.36 -3.26 -13.03
C ASN A 244 -1.50 -3.33 -12.02
N GLY A 245 -1.55 -2.42 -11.03
CA GLY A 245 -2.60 -2.44 -10.00
C GLY A 245 -2.50 -3.63 -9.03
N ALA A 246 -1.57 -4.56 -9.24
CA ALA A 246 -1.27 -5.66 -8.34
C ALA A 246 -0.21 -5.25 -7.32
N PRO A 247 -0.18 -5.88 -6.13
CA PRO A 247 0.88 -5.64 -5.16
C PRO A 247 2.27 -5.90 -5.75
N CYS A 248 3.20 -5.01 -5.50
CA CYS A 248 4.61 -5.15 -5.88
C CYS A 248 5.51 -4.67 -4.73
N ASP A 249 6.76 -5.11 -4.76
CA ASP A 249 7.79 -4.64 -3.84
C ASP A 249 9.10 -4.47 -4.61
N ASN A 250 9.54 -3.24 -4.79
CA ASN A 250 10.75 -2.87 -5.51
C ASN A 250 11.96 -2.60 -4.59
N ASN A 251 11.82 -2.91 -3.29
CA ASN A 251 12.88 -2.83 -2.29
C ASN A 251 13.15 -4.21 -1.65
N GLY A 252 12.10 -4.89 -1.18
CA GLY A 252 12.14 -6.18 -0.49
C GLY A 252 11.85 -6.09 1.01
N HIS A 253 11.97 -4.91 1.59
CA HIS A 253 11.76 -4.69 3.02
C HIS A 253 10.33 -5.07 3.46
N GLY A 254 9.31 -4.61 2.73
CA GLY A 254 7.92 -4.91 3.06
C GLY A 254 7.52 -6.37 2.83
N THR A 255 8.13 -7.06 1.85
CA THR A 255 7.97 -8.51 1.68
C THR A 255 8.56 -9.26 2.87
N HIS A 256 9.73 -8.79 3.38
CA HIS A 256 10.40 -9.37 4.53
C HIS A 256 9.58 -9.21 5.82
N THR A 257 9.11 -8.02 6.12
CA THR A 257 8.31 -7.74 7.32
C THR A 257 6.96 -8.48 7.28
N MET A 258 6.33 -8.59 6.10
CA MET A 258 5.11 -9.40 5.94
C MET A 258 5.39 -10.89 6.20
N GLY A 259 6.50 -11.41 5.70
CA GLY A 259 6.91 -12.80 5.95
C GLY A 259 7.09 -13.11 7.44
N THR A 260 7.71 -12.20 8.18
CA THR A 260 7.89 -12.34 9.64
C THR A 260 6.55 -12.35 10.39
N MET A 261 5.54 -11.63 9.90
CA MET A 261 4.19 -11.67 10.50
C MET A 261 3.44 -12.97 10.22
N VAL A 262 3.33 -13.35 8.91
CA VAL A 262 2.34 -14.36 8.47
C VAL A 262 2.91 -15.43 7.53
N GLY A 263 4.22 -15.45 7.30
CA GLY A 263 4.86 -16.40 6.37
C GLY A 263 4.61 -17.85 6.77
N GLN A 264 4.38 -18.68 5.77
CA GLN A 264 4.24 -20.14 5.94
C GLN A 264 5.61 -20.80 6.22
N ASP A 265 5.61 -22.07 6.48
CA ASP A 265 6.81 -22.91 6.64
C ASP A 265 7.73 -22.47 7.80
N GLY A 266 7.12 -21.99 8.90
CA GLY A 266 7.84 -21.60 10.12
C GLY A 266 8.53 -20.22 10.05
N VAL A 267 8.31 -19.45 9.00
CA VAL A 267 8.89 -18.11 8.83
C VAL A 267 8.13 -17.06 9.63
N GLY A 268 6.80 -17.12 9.61
CA GLY A 268 5.93 -16.14 10.24
C GLY A 268 5.46 -16.54 11.63
N VAL A 269 5.21 -15.54 12.47
CA VAL A 269 4.71 -15.69 13.84
C VAL A 269 3.26 -16.19 13.85
N ALA A 270 2.40 -15.67 12.99
CA ALA A 270 0.97 -15.98 12.90
C ALA A 270 0.59 -16.48 11.50
N PRO A 271 1.01 -17.70 11.12
CA PRO A 271 0.83 -18.20 9.75
C PRO A 271 -0.64 -18.53 9.38
N GLY A 272 -1.59 -18.44 10.31
CA GLY A 272 -3.04 -18.54 10.06
C GLY A 272 -3.72 -17.20 9.79
N ALA A 273 -3.09 -16.07 10.14
CA ALA A 273 -3.64 -14.75 9.93
C ALA A 273 -3.67 -14.38 8.43
N LYS A 274 -4.67 -13.61 8.02
CA LYS A 274 -4.73 -13.02 6.68
C LYS A 274 -4.00 -11.68 6.64
N TRP A 275 -3.54 -11.28 5.46
CA TRP A 275 -2.84 -10.01 5.31
C TRP A 275 -3.37 -9.14 4.16
N ILE A 276 -3.19 -7.83 4.34
CA ILE A 276 -3.36 -6.78 3.33
C ILE A 276 -2.16 -5.84 3.37
N ALA A 277 -1.94 -5.00 2.36
CA ALA A 277 -0.81 -4.09 2.39
C ALA A 277 -1.09 -2.75 1.71
N ALA A 278 -0.43 -1.70 2.21
CA ALA A 278 -0.32 -0.41 1.56
C ALA A 278 1.16 -0.07 1.31
N LYS A 279 1.50 0.28 0.07
CA LYS A 279 2.84 0.73 -0.29
C LYS A 279 3.04 2.18 0.15
N GLY A 280 3.36 2.38 1.45
CA GLY A 280 3.61 3.69 2.04
C GLY A 280 4.97 4.28 1.68
N CYS A 281 5.87 3.46 1.15
CA CYS A 281 7.23 3.85 0.81
C CYS A 281 7.52 3.61 -0.66
N GLU A 282 8.26 4.52 -1.26
CA GLU A 282 8.90 4.38 -2.57
C GLU A 282 10.03 3.32 -2.48
N ALA A 283 10.90 3.22 -3.48
CA ALA A 283 11.92 2.16 -3.48
C ALA A 283 12.91 2.22 -2.30
N ARG A 284 13.30 3.42 -1.83
CA ARG A 284 14.30 3.59 -0.77
C ARG A 284 13.92 4.61 0.30
N GLU A 285 12.78 5.22 0.18
CA GLU A 285 12.31 6.25 1.11
C GLU A 285 10.79 6.24 1.23
N CYS A 286 10.27 6.82 2.30
CA CYS A 286 8.84 6.95 2.54
C CYS A 286 8.50 8.43 2.66
N SER A 287 7.65 8.97 1.78
CA SER A 287 7.19 10.35 1.89
C SER A 287 6.01 10.49 2.85
N ASP A 288 5.93 11.64 3.55
CA ASP A 288 4.75 11.95 4.38
C ASP A 288 3.44 11.81 3.60
N SER A 289 3.42 12.19 2.31
CA SER A 289 2.24 12.07 1.47
C SER A 289 1.78 10.64 1.31
N SER A 290 2.69 9.73 0.96
CA SER A 290 2.39 8.32 0.76
C SER A 290 1.99 7.64 2.08
N LEU A 291 2.69 7.96 3.18
CA LEU A 291 2.39 7.43 4.51
C LEU A 291 1.02 7.90 5.02
N LEU A 292 0.65 9.18 4.81
CA LEU A 292 -0.68 9.69 5.17
C LEU A 292 -1.79 9.05 4.33
N ALA A 293 -1.57 8.89 3.03
CA ALA A 293 -2.53 8.22 2.15
C ALA A 293 -2.71 6.75 2.56
N ALA A 294 -1.61 6.03 2.83
CA ALA A 294 -1.65 4.68 3.37
C ALA A 294 -2.38 4.63 4.72
N GLY A 295 -2.11 5.59 5.62
CA GLY A 295 -2.77 5.69 6.92
C GLY A 295 -4.29 5.88 6.83
N GLN A 296 -4.76 6.65 5.86
CA GLN A 296 -6.19 6.80 5.56
C GLN A 296 -6.79 5.48 5.06
N TRP A 297 -6.09 4.81 4.14
CA TRP A 297 -6.54 3.55 3.57
C TRP A 297 -6.59 2.42 4.60
N ILE A 298 -5.65 2.34 5.53
CA ILE A 298 -5.68 1.38 6.65
C ILE A 298 -6.99 1.51 7.44
N LEU A 299 -7.42 2.74 7.76
CA LEU A 299 -8.67 2.95 8.51
C LEU A 299 -9.93 2.72 7.67
N ALA A 300 -9.87 3.00 6.38
CA ALA A 300 -10.99 2.86 5.46
C ALA A 300 -10.52 2.39 4.07
N PRO A 301 -10.25 1.08 3.90
CA PRO A 301 -9.82 0.53 2.63
C PRO A 301 -10.78 0.89 1.48
N THR A 302 -10.21 1.14 0.29
CA THR A 302 -10.94 1.52 -0.92
C THR A 302 -10.75 0.46 -2.01
N ASP A 303 -11.52 0.56 -3.08
CA ASP A 303 -11.19 -0.11 -4.33
C ASP A 303 -9.87 0.42 -4.92
N HIS A 304 -9.35 -0.24 -5.96
CA HIS A 304 -8.08 0.14 -6.62
C HIS A 304 -8.09 1.55 -7.24
N ASN A 305 -9.27 2.16 -7.43
CA ASN A 305 -9.41 3.55 -7.89
C ASN A 305 -9.44 4.57 -6.75
N GLY A 306 -9.18 4.16 -5.52
CA GLY A 306 -9.27 5.01 -4.34
C GLY A 306 -10.69 5.45 -3.99
N GLN A 307 -11.71 4.72 -4.48
CA GLN A 307 -13.13 5.03 -4.30
C GLN A 307 -13.80 4.02 -3.37
N ASN A 308 -15.06 4.30 -3.02
CA ASN A 308 -15.92 3.40 -2.24
C ASN A 308 -15.29 2.92 -0.92
N PRO A 309 -14.87 3.82 -0.01
CA PRO A 309 -14.23 3.44 1.24
C PRO A 309 -15.13 2.54 2.10
N LYS A 310 -14.55 1.45 2.60
CA LYS A 310 -15.22 0.47 3.47
C LYS A 310 -14.49 0.31 4.80
N PRO A 311 -14.75 1.16 5.79
CA PRO A 311 -14.10 1.05 7.12
C PRO A 311 -14.36 -0.29 7.81
N GLU A 312 -15.44 -1.00 7.49
CA GLU A 312 -15.71 -2.36 7.98
C GLU A 312 -14.74 -3.43 7.48
N LEU A 313 -13.91 -3.11 6.48
CA LEU A 313 -12.84 -3.95 5.96
C LEU A 313 -11.45 -3.52 6.45
N ALA A 314 -11.39 -2.58 7.41
CA ALA A 314 -10.14 -2.22 8.08
C ALA A 314 -9.45 -3.46 8.67
N PRO A 315 -8.11 -3.52 8.69
CA PRO A 315 -7.39 -4.60 9.34
C PRO A 315 -7.54 -4.52 10.87
N ASP A 316 -7.27 -5.62 11.54
CA ASP A 316 -7.24 -5.67 13.01
C ASP A 316 -5.93 -5.07 13.56
N ILE A 317 -4.82 -5.28 12.84
CA ILE A 317 -3.46 -4.91 13.26
C ILE A 317 -2.75 -4.23 12.08
N VAL A 318 -1.87 -3.25 12.37
CA VAL A 318 -1.00 -2.64 11.36
C VAL A 318 0.45 -2.61 11.83
N ASN A 319 1.34 -3.14 10.98
CA ASN A 319 2.78 -3.07 11.14
C ASN A 319 3.33 -1.83 10.43
N ASN A 320 4.25 -1.10 11.11
CA ASN A 320 4.90 0.10 10.61
C ASN A 320 6.39 0.02 10.89
N SER A 321 7.13 -0.61 10.00
CA SER A 321 8.58 -0.80 10.10
C SER A 321 9.34 0.36 9.44
N TRP A 322 8.95 1.59 9.76
CA TRP A 322 9.53 2.84 9.27
C TRP A 322 9.47 3.93 10.35
N GLY A 323 10.29 4.93 10.22
CA GLY A 323 10.33 6.07 11.12
C GLY A 323 11.46 7.02 10.77
N GLY A 324 11.61 8.05 11.58
CA GLY A 324 12.71 9.02 11.48
C GLY A 324 12.31 10.41 11.98
N GLY A 325 13.30 11.18 12.37
CA GLY A 325 13.13 12.55 12.85
C GLY A 325 12.38 12.68 14.17
N ASP A 326 12.24 13.93 14.60
CA ASP A 326 11.65 14.33 15.88
C ASP A 326 10.36 15.13 15.64
N THR A 327 9.36 14.48 15.06
CA THR A 327 8.07 15.11 14.76
C THR A 327 6.91 14.36 15.41
N ASN A 328 5.91 15.11 15.90
CA ASN A 328 4.65 14.53 16.36
C ASN A 328 3.56 14.48 15.27
N PHE A 329 3.95 14.60 14.00
CA PHE A 329 3.04 14.71 12.86
C PHE A 329 2.11 13.49 12.69
N TYR A 330 2.60 12.30 13.07
CA TYR A 330 1.82 11.05 12.96
C TYR A 330 0.98 10.71 14.20
N GLN A 331 1.08 11.45 15.29
CA GLN A 331 0.35 11.15 16.52
C GLN A 331 -1.18 11.08 16.33
N ASP A 332 -1.73 11.94 15.47
CA ASP A 332 -3.17 11.92 15.16
C ASP A 332 -3.60 10.66 14.40
N ILE A 333 -2.73 10.08 13.55
CA ILE A 333 -3.01 8.81 12.85
C ILE A 333 -3.06 7.67 13.87
N VAL A 334 -2.08 7.60 14.75
CA VAL A 334 -2.02 6.58 15.81
C VAL A 334 -3.29 6.64 16.67
N LYS A 335 -3.70 7.83 17.10
CA LYS A 335 -4.96 8.03 17.84
C LYS A 335 -6.19 7.61 17.05
N ALA A 336 -6.20 7.85 15.74
CA ALA A 336 -7.31 7.46 14.88
C ALA A 336 -7.40 5.92 14.77
N TRP A 337 -6.27 5.23 14.57
CA TRP A 337 -6.22 3.77 14.52
C TRP A 337 -6.60 3.13 15.87
N ASN A 338 -6.06 3.63 16.98
CA ASN A 338 -6.41 3.15 18.32
C ASN A 338 -7.93 3.31 18.62
N ALA A 339 -8.50 4.46 18.25
CA ALA A 339 -9.93 4.70 18.39
C ALA A 339 -10.78 3.81 17.46
N ALA A 340 -10.23 3.43 16.29
CA ALA A 340 -10.85 2.46 15.39
C ALA A 340 -10.70 1.01 15.87
N GLY A 341 -9.90 0.76 16.93
CA GLY A 341 -9.60 -0.56 17.46
C GLY A 341 -8.56 -1.32 16.63
N ILE A 342 -7.74 -0.61 15.85
CA ILE A 342 -6.61 -1.17 15.10
C ILE A 342 -5.37 -1.10 15.99
N PHE A 343 -4.75 -2.25 16.30
CA PHE A 343 -3.48 -2.26 17.03
C PHE A 343 -2.35 -1.89 16.08
N GLU A 344 -1.50 -0.98 16.50
CA GLU A 344 -0.34 -0.56 15.72
C GLU A 344 0.98 -0.88 16.43
N ALA A 345 1.94 -1.39 15.67
CA ALA A 345 3.32 -1.57 16.11
C ALA A 345 4.24 -0.70 15.25
N PHE A 346 5.20 -0.03 15.88
CA PHE A 346 6.18 0.83 15.21
C PHE A 346 7.61 0.46 15.59
N ALA A 347 8.53 0.53 14.63
CA ALA A 347 9.95 0.44 14.89
C ALA A 347 10.42 1.59 15.79
N SER A 348 11.29 1.31 16.78
CA SER A 348 11.81 2.35 17.68
C SER A 348 12.89 3.24 17.05
N GLY A 349 13.48 2.81 15.90
CA GLY A 349 14.58 3.48 15.20
C GLY A 349 15.89 2.69 15.28
N ASN A 350 16.81 2.98 14.33
CA ASN A 350 18.07 2.23 14.15
C ASN A 350 19.33 3.10 14.32
N ASP A 351 19.19 4.30 14.91
CA ASP A 351 20.30 5.25 15.10
C ASP A 351 20.94 5.15 16.50
N GLY A 352 20.69 4.06 17.23
CA GLY A 352 21.34 3.77 18.50
C GLY A 352 22.84 3.46 18.34
N ASP A 353 23.57 3.56 19.45
CA ASP A 353 24.98 3.18 19.57
C ASP A 353 25.24 2.21 20.74
N GLY A 354 24.16 1.68 21.32
CA GLY A 354 24.18 0.77 22.46
C GLY A 354 24.45 1.45 23.82
N ALA A 355 24.57 2.78 23.86
CA ALA A 355 24.92 3.54 25.06
C ALA A 355 24.14 4.84 25.24
N THR A 356 23.87 5.57 24.15
CA THR A 356 23.21 6.88 24.19
C THR A 356 21.70 6.73 24.38
N CYS A 357 21.15 7.48 25.36
CA CYS A 357 19.72 7.49 25.62
C CYS A 357 18.98 8.48 24.71
N SER A 358 17.65 8.33 24.59
CA SER A 358 16.79 9.19 23.76
C SER A 358 17.16 9.17 22.27
N THR A 359 17.51 8.01 21.75
CA THR A 359 17.83 7.76 20.33
C THR A 359 16.63 7.20 19.56
N GLY A 360 15.51 6.98 20.23
CA GLY A 360 14.27 6.53 19.57
C GLY A 360 13.65 7.60 18.69
N HIS A 361 13.12 7.21 17.51
CA HIS A 361 12.51 8.10 16.51
C HIS A 361 10.99 8.02 16.46
N ALA A 362 10.38 9.08 15.91
CA ALA A 362 8.94 9.09 15.60
C ALA A 362 8.63 8.15 14.41
N PRO A 363 7.44 7.48 14.37
CA PRO A 363 6.37 7.50 15.38
C PRO A 363 6.60 6.58 16.59
N GLY A 364 7.55 5.62 16.56
CA GLY A 364 7.76 4.61 17.61
C GLY A 364 8.02 5.20 18.99
N SER A 365 8.68 6.36 19.07
CA SER A 365 8.96 7.08 20.33
C SER A 365 7.83 8.00 20.81
N GLN A 366 6.71 8.14 20.07
CA GLN A 366 5.55 8.93 20.51
C GLN A 366 4.75 8.19 21.60
N ALA A 367 4.10 8.94 22.52
CA ALA A 367 3.40 8.35 23.67
C ALA A 367 2.31 7.36 23.27
N ASP A 368 1.51 7.69 22.25
CA ASP A 368 0.37 6.87 21.83
C ASP A 368 0.76 5.65 20.98
N SER A 369 2.01 5.57 20.49
CA SER A 369 2.52 4.47 19.66
C SER A 369 3.02 3.31 20.52
N TYR A 370 2.90 2.08 20.02
CA TYR A 370 3.56 0.90 20.59
C TYR A 370 4.90 0.68 19.89
N GLY A 371 5.96 1.24 20.48
CA GLY A 371 7.33 1.21 19.92
C GLY A 371 8.08 -0.06 20.30
N VAL A 372 8.80 -0.66 19.34
CA VAL A 372 9.45 -1.96 19.46
C VAL A 372 10.96 -1.84 19.26
N GLY A 373 11.73 -2.25 20.28
CA GLY A 373 13.19 -2.37 20.25
C GLY A 373 13.64 -3.72 19.68
N ALA A 374 14.93 -3.85 19.37
CA ALA A 374 15.50 -5.02 18.72
C ALA A 374 16.60 -5.70 19.55
N TYR A 375 16.59 -7.05 19.60
CA TYR A 375 17.66 -7.84 20.18
C TYR A 375 18.10 -9.01 19.28
N ASP A 376 19.27 -9.60 19.58
CA ASP A 376 19.87 -10.70 18.83
C ASP A 376 19.53 -12.09 19.41
N VAL A 377 19.92 -13.15 18.70
CA VAL A 377 19.70 -14.54 19.09
C VAL A 377 20.39 -14.94 20.41
N ALA A 378 21.40 -14.19 20.87
CA ALA A 378 22.00 -14.38 22.17
C ALA A 378 21.23 -13.65 23.29
N GLY A 379 20.15 -12.96 22.93
CA GLY A 379 19.32 -12.19 23.83
C GLY A 379 19.98 -10.88 24.29
N LYS A 380 20.91 -10.32 23.51
CA LYS A 380 21.54 -9.01 23.75
C LYS A 380 20.77 -7.95 22.96
N ILE A 381 20.50 -6.78 23.58
CA ILE A 381 19.94 -5.63 22.86
C ILE A 381 20.88 -5.24 21.72
N ALA A 382 20.33 -4.94 20.56
CA ALA A 382 21.11 -4.51 19.42
C ALA A 382 21.64 -3.09 19.63
N ASP A 383 22.91 -2.87 19.30
CA ASP A 383 23.55 -1.56 19.51
C ASP A 383 22.82 -0.45 18.74
N PHE A 384 22.24 -0.76 17.58
CA PHE A 384 21.47 0.19 16.77
C PHE A 384 20.05 0.50 17.32
N SER A 385 19.51 -0.31 18.25
CA SER A 385 18.13 -0.15 18.73
C SER A 385 17.91 1.22 19.36
N GLY A 386 16.82 1.88 18.98
CA GLY A 386 16.46 3.18 19.54
C GLY A 386 16.01 3.07 20.99
N PHE A 387 16.67 3.82 21.87
CA PHE A 387 16.41 3.88 23.31
C PHE A 387 15.55 5.10 23.69
N GLY A 388 14.82 4.99 24.79
CA GLY A 388 14.16 6.10 25.47
C GLY A 388 15.08 6.86 26.44
N PRO A 389 14.50 7.78 27.25
CA PRO A 389 13.12 8.21 27.21
C PRO A 389 12.74 8.98 25.95
N SER A 390 11.43 9.02 25.65
CA SER A 390 10.90 9.79 24.52
C SER A 390 11.33 11.26 24.57
N VAL A 391 11.80 11.79 23.44
CA VAL A 391 12.15 13.21 23.29
C VAL A 391 10.94 14.14 23.30
N PHE A 392 9.72 13.61 23.09
CA PHE A 392 8.49 14.40 22.99
C PHE A 392 7.89 14.74 24.35
N ASP A 393 7.91 13.80 25.29
CA ASP A 393 7.19 13.91 26.57
C ASP A 393 7.89 13.22 27.74
N GLY A 394 9.06 12.63 27.53
CA GLY A 394 9.81 11.90 28.54
C GLY A 394 9.21 10.54 28.91
N SER A 395 8.21 10.04 28.20
CA SER A 395 7.63 8.71 28.43
C SER A 395 8.66 7.61 28.18
N MET A 396 8.43 6.46 28.80
CA MET A 396 9.32 5.30 28.66
C MET A 396 9.16 4.68 27.26
N LYS A 397 10.29 4.42 26.60
CA LYS A 397 10.38 3.84 25.26
C LYS A 397 11.68 3.00 25.12
N PRO A 398 11.68 1.96 24.29
CA PRO A 398 10.52 1.38 23.57
C PRO A 398 9.46 0.85 24.55
N ASN A 399 8.33 0.33 24.06
CA ASN A 399 7.34 -0.33 24.90
C ASN A 399 7.75 -1.77 25.23
N ILE A 400 8.31 -2.48 24.26
CA ILE A 400 8.77 -3.86 24.34
C ILE A 400 9.93 -4.08 23.37
N SER A 401 10.70 -5.15 23.52
CA SER A 401 11.73 -5.55 22.56
C SER A 401 11.46 -6.95 22.01
N ALA A 402 11.81 -7.17 20.73
CA ALA A 402 11.59 -8.42 20.01
C ALA A 402 12.81 -8.79 19.14
N PRO A 403 12.88 -10.03 18.60
CA PRO A 403 13.95 -10.46 17.69
C PRO A 403 14.13 -9.54 16.50
N GLY A 404 15.32 -8.94 16.33
CA GLY A 404 15.56 -7.94 15.29
C GLY A 404 16.91 -8.04 14.60
N VAL A 405 17.75 -9.03 14.92
CA VAL A 405 19.11 -9.16 14.34
C VAL A 405 19.23 -10.46 13.55
N ASN A 406 19.66 -10.37 12.28
CA ASN A 406 19.78 -11.52 11.37
C ASN A 406 18.47 -12.34 11.29
N VAL A 407 17.36 -11.67 11.18
CA VAL A 407 16.04 -12.30 11.01
C VAL A 407 15.89 -12.74 9.57
N ARG A 408 15.71 -14.05 9.34
CA ARG A 408 15.42 -14.61 8.01
C ARG A 408 13.94 -14.54 7.73
N SER A 409 13.57 -14.00 6.55
CA SER A 409 12.18 -13.93 6.11
C SER A 409 12.07 -13.91 4.58
N THR A 410 10.85 -13.86 4.06
CA THR A 410 10.55 -13.84 2.62
C THR A 410 11.17 -12.62 1.94
N TRP A 411 11.57 -12.78 0.68
CA TRP A 411 12.20 -11.74 -0.14
C TRP A 411 11.74 -11.83 -1.60
N PRO A 412 11.65 -10.70 -2.35
CA PRO A 412 11.25 -10.72 -3.74
C PRO A 412 12.06 -11.72 -4.60
N GLY A 413 11.39 -12.25 -5.64
CA GLY A 413 11.95 -13.31 -6.47
C GLY A 413 11.77 -14.72 -5.89
N ASN A 414 10.76 -14.92 -5.03
CA ASN A 414 10.48 -16.18 -4.34
C ASN A 414 11.67 -16.69 -3.53
N SER A 415 12.39 -15.75 -2.91
CA SER A 415 13.61 -16.01 -2.16
C SER A 415 13.44 -15.64 -0.68
N TYR A 416 14.48 -15.85 0.12
CA TYR A 416 14.55 -15.47 1.51
C TYR A 416 15.84 -14.68 1.75
N ASN A 417 15.78 -13.74 2.68
CA ASN A 417 16.92 -12.92 3.08
C ASN A 417 16.98 -12.76 4.60
N SER A 418 18.18 -12.57 5.14
CA SER A 418 18.40 -12.28 6.56
C SER A 418 18.89 -10.85 6.72
N ILE A 419 18.12 -10.03 7.39
CA ILE A 419 18.44 -8.63 7.64
C ILE A 419 18.21 -8.26 9.10
N SER A 420 18.72 -7.10 9.53
CA SER A 420 18.66 -6.63 10.90
C SER A 420 18.04 -5.25 10.99
N GLY A 421 17.33 -4.95 12.07
CA GLY A 421 16.70 -3.66 12.34
C GLY A 421 15.57 -3.79 13.36
N THR A 422 15.17 -2.69 13.98
CA THR A 422 13.92 -2.61 14.74
C THR A 422 12.71 -2.86 13.81
N SER A 423 12.91 -2.65 12.51
CA SER A 423 11.98 -3.04 11.45
C SER A 423 11.69 -4.54 11.39
N MET A 424 12.61 -5.40 11.82
CA MET A 424 12.44 -6.86 11.88
C MET A 424 11.84 -7.30 13.22
N ALA A 425 12.06 -6.52 14.27
CA ALA A 425 11.46 -6.74 15.59
C ALA A 425 9.96 -6.43 15.61
N THR A 426 9.56 -5.34 14.98
CA THR A 426 8.16 -4.85 14.94
C THR A 426 7.17 -5.89 14.41
N PRO A 427 7.43 -6.59 13.29
CA PRO A 427 6.48 -7.60 12.78
C PRO A 427 6.35 -8.84 13.68
N HIS A 428 7.35 -9.15 14.54
CA HIS A 428 7.18 -10.18 15.56
C HIS A 428 6.08 -9.78 16.56
N VAL A 429 6.03 -8.52 16.97
CA VAL A 429 4.98 -8.01 17.87
C VAL A 429 3.62 -8.00 17.15
N ALA A 430 3.55 -7.54 15.91
CA ALA A 430 2.30 -7.55 15.14
C ALA A 430 1.72 -8.96 14.97
N GLY A 431 2.58 -9.94 14.66
CA GLY A 431 2.21 -11.35 14.59
C GLY A 431 1.79 -11.93 15.96
N ALA A 432 2.50 -11.54 17.03
CA ALA A 432 2.16 -11.96 18.39
C ALA A 432 0.76 -11.46 18.82
N VAL A 433 0.40 -10.22 18.50
CA VAL A 433 -0.95 -9.70 18.76
C VAL A 433 -2.01 -10.49 17.98
N ALA A 434 -1.70 -10.96 16.78
CA ALA A 434 -2.63 -11.80 16.02
C ALA A 434 -2.88 -13.15 16.71
N LEU A 435 -1.85 -13.79 17.26
CA LEU A 435 -2.00 -14.99 18.10
C LEU A 435 -2.83 -14.69 19.36
N LEU A 436 -2.50 -13.60 20.06
CA LEU A 436 -3.23 -13.20 21.28
C LEU A 436 -4.72 -12.93 21.00
N TRP A 437 -5.05 -12.27 19.89
CA TRP A 437 -6.44 -11.94 19.56
C TRP A 437 -7.21 -13.12 18.98
N SER A 438 -6.54 -14.04 18.33
CA SER A 438 -7.15 -15.30 17.89
C SER A 438 -7.48 -16.19 19.08
N ALA A 439 -6.52 -16.38 20.02
CA ALA A 439 -6.73 -17.14 21.25
C ALA A 439 -7.78 -16.49 22.19
N ALA A 440 -7.81 -15.15 22.23
CA ALA A 440 -8.73 -14.38 23.09
C ALA A 440 -9.51 -13.32 22.27
N PRO A 441 -10.51 -13.72 21.47
CA PRO A 441 -11.25 -12.82 20.57
C PRO A 441 -12.00 -11.67 21.28
N SER A 442 -12.20 -11.76 22.58
CA SER A 442 -12.76 -10.66 23.38
C SER A 442 -11.81 -9.45 23.51
N LEU A 443 -10.53 -9.61 23.18
CA LEU A 443 -9.52 -8.55 23.18
C LEU A 443 -9.45 -7.77 21.84
N ILE A 444 -10.05 -8.27 20.77
CA ILE A 444 -10.03 -7.61 19.46
C ILE A 444 -10.53 -6.18 19.58
N GLY A 445 -9.68 -5.24 19.20
CA GLY A 445 -9.93 -3.81 19.25
C GLY A 445 -9.87 -3.18 20.67
N LYS A 446 -9.36 -3.92 21.66
CA LYS A 446 -9.08 -3.42 23.02
C LYS A 446 -7.59 -3.17 23.18
N ILE A 447 -7.15 -2.01 22.68
CA ILE A 447 -5.74 -1.68 22.56
C ILE A 447 -5.00 -1.66 23.91
N ASP A 448 -5.56 -0.98 24.91
CA ASP A 448 -4.89 -0.81 26.22
C ASP A 448 -4.76 -2.16 26.95
N GLU A 449 -5.81 -3.00 26.93
CA GLU A 449 -5.77 -4.34 27.53
C GLU A 449 -4.79 -5.25 26.80
N THR A 450 -4.67 -5.12 25.47
CA THR A 450 -3.70 -5.89 24.66
C THR A 450 -2.27 -5.49 25.02
N ARG A 451 -1.97 -4.19 25.07
CA ARG A 451 -0.66 -3.68 25.50
C ARG A 451 -0.29 -4.17 26.92
N ALA A 452 -1.23 -4.07 27.86
CA ALA A 452 -1.02 -4.53 29.22
C ALA A 452 -0.70 -6.04 29.31
N LEU A 453 -1.32 -6.87 28.48
CA LEU A 453 -1.02 -8.32 28.44
C LEU A 453 0.35 -8.60 27.80
N LEU A 454 0.74 -7.88 26.76
CA LEU A 454 2.09 -7.99 26.19
C LEU A 454 3.17 -7.56 27.19
N ASP A 455 2.94 -6.43 27.89
CA ASP A 455 3.87 -5.91 28.90
C ASP A 455 3.97 -6.86 30.09
N GLN A 456 2.85 -7.43 30.55
CA GLN A 456 2.82 -8.39 31.66
C GLN A 456 3.46 -9.73 31.31
N GLY A 457 3.30 -10.19 30.06
CA GLY A 457 3.83 -11.46 29.60
C GLY A 457 5.33 -11.39 29.25
N SER A 458 5.89 -10.21 29.05
CA SER A 458 7.29 -10.04 28.64
C SER A 458 8.27 -10.52 29.70
N ALA A 459 9.44 -10.99 29.26
CA ALA A 459 10.51 -11.39 30.16
C ALA A 459 11.37 -10.18 30.55
N ASP A 460 11.35 -9.83 31.85
CA ASP A 460 12.10 -8.69 32.42
C ASP A 460 13.60 -8.75 32.09
N VAL A 461 14.18 -7.61 31.75
CA VAL A 461 15.63 -7.45 31.57
C VAL A 461 16.10 -6.24 32.37
N ASP A 462 16.98 -6.48 33.31
CA ASP A 462 17.55 -5.43 34.18
C ASP A 462 18.67 -4.65 33.48
N ASP A 463 18.25 -3.64 32.73
CA ASP A 463 19.13 -2.66 32.08
C ASP A 463 18.57 -1.24 32.25
N THR A 464 19.02 -0.55 33.26
CA THR A 464 18.52 0.76 33.66
C THR A 464 19.47 1.91 33.34
N HIS A 465 20.44 1.71 32.40
CA HIS A 465 21.42 2.77 32.11
C HIS A 465 20.75 4.02 31.50
N CYS A 466 19.60 3.89 30.82
CA CYS A 466 18.77 4.99 30.36
C CYS A 466 17.59 5.32 31.30
N GLY A 467 17.59 4.78 32.50
CA GLY A 467 16.51 4.97 33.50
C GLY A 467 15.42 3.89 33.43
N GLY A 468 14.55 3.90 34.42
CA GLY A 468 13.49 2.90 34.59
C GLY A 468 13.81 1.91 35.73
N THR A 469 13.23 0.70 35.62
CA THR A 469 13.43 -0.43 36.58
C THR A 469 13.67 -1.72 35.78
N ALA A 470 14.01 -2.82 36.46
CA ALA A 470 14.16 -4.12 35.81
C ALA A 470 12.88 -4.55 35.01
N ALA A 471 11.69 -4.23 35.54
CA ALA A 471 10.42 -4.59 34.92
C ALA A 471 9.96 -3.64 33.81
N MET A 472 10.52 -2.43 33.73
CA MET A 472 10.20 -1.46 32.69
C MET A 472 11.31 -0.41 32.61
N ASN A 473 12.05 -0.37 31.52
CA ASN A 473 13.19 0.55 31.35
C ASN A 473 13.28 1.12 29.95
N ASN A 474 14.09 2.14 29.78
CA ASN A 474 14.22 2.88 28.49
C ASN A 474 15.13 2.19 27.46
N VAL A 475 15.56 0.96 27.70
CA VAL A 475 16.38 0.15 26.78
C VAL A 475 15.57 -0.98 26.17
N TRP A 476 14.84 -1.71 27.01
CA TRP A 476 14.09 -2.91 26.67
C TRP A 476 12.56 -2.71 26.66
N GLY A 477 12.08 -1.60 27.22
CA GLY A 477 10.67 -1.46 27.54
C GLY A 477 10.25 -2.36 28.69
N SER A 478 9.17 -3.09 28.55
CA SER A 478 8.72 -4.12 29.49
C SER A 478 9.62 -5.37 29.47
N GLY A 479 10.53 -5.50 28.50
CA GLY A 479 11.41 -6.64 28.38
C GLY A 479 11.35 -7.32 27.02
N LYS A 480 11.70 -8.61 26.99
CA LYS A 480 11.62 -9.43 25.78
C LYS A 480 10.20 -9.96 25.59
N LEU A 481 9.69 -9.85 24.39
CA LEU A 481 8.40 -10.42 24.03
C LEU A 481 8.35 -11.93 24.33
N ASP A 482 7.33 -12.35 25.08
CA ASP A 482 6.97 -13.76 25.33
C ASP A 482 5.47 -13.90 25.06
N ILE A 483 5.12 -14.35 23.87
CA ILE A 483 3.70 -14.42 23.48
C ILE A 483 2.96 -15.56 24.17
N LEU A 484 3.64 -16.64 24.53
CA LEU A 484 2.99 -17.71 25.28
C LEU A 484 2.52 -17.21 26.65
N ALA A 485 3.38 -16.50 27.38
CA ALA A 485 3.01 -15.93 28.70
C ALA A 485 1.87 -14.89 28.56
N SER A 486 1.85 -14.10 27.48
CA SER A 486 0.76 -13.14 27.19
C SER A 486 -0.56 -13.87 26.91
N VAL A 487 -0.53 -14.95 26.14
CA VAL A 487 -1.72 -15.78 25.85
C VAL A 487 -2.18 -16.50 27.11
N ASP A 488 -1.24 -17.08 27.91
CA ASP A 488 -1.58 -17.75 29.19
C ASP A 488 -2.32 -16.80 30.17
N ALA A 489 -1.95 -15.52 30.17
CA ALA A 489 -2.55 -14.49 31.04
C ALA A 489 -3.89 -13.93 30.49
N ALA A 490 -4.19 -14.19 29.20
CA ALA A 490 -5.36 -13.65 28.55
C ALA A 490 -6.66 -14.29 29.04
N PRO A 491 -7.81 -13.57 28.97
CA PRO A 491 -9.09 -14.17 29.24
C PRO A 491 -9.44 -15.19 28.14
N HIS A 492 -9.35 -16.47 28.43
CA HIS A 492 -9.73 -17.56 27.52
C HIS A 492 -11.24 -17.58 27.34
N THR A 493 -11.72 -16.74 26.44
CA THR A 493 -13.15 -16.52 26.16
C THR A 493 -13.58 -17.10 24.82
N ALA A 494 -12.63 -17.67 24.07
CA ALA A 494 -12.93 -18.35 22.82
C ALA A 494 -13.49 -19.75 23.07
N GLY A 495 -14.42 -20.15 22.23
CA GLY A 495 -14.68 -21.54 21.93
C GLY A 495 -14.23 -21.82 20.50
N THR A 496 -14.19 -23.08 20.13
CA THR A 496 -13.65 -23.50 18.83
C THR A 496 -14.74 -24.18 18.00
N ILE A 497 -14.77 -23.90 16.68
CA ILE A 497 -15.44 -24.76 15.71
C ILE A 497 -14.36 -25.46 14.89
N THR A 498 -14.38 -26.79 14.90
CA THR A 498 -13.55 -27.64 14.03
C THR A 498 -14.44 -28.41 13.09
N GLY A 499 -13.89 -28.89 11.98
CA GLY A 499 -14.66 -29.77 11.10
C GLY A 499 -13.98 -30.08 9.79
N THR A 500 -14.70 -30.79 8.94
CA THR A 500 -14.25 -31.17 7.60
C THR A 500 -15.27 -30.74 6.55
N VAL A 501 -14.77 -30.28 5.40
CA VAL A 501 -15.62 -30.00 4.23
C VAL A 501 -15.35 -31.02 3.14
N THR A 502 -16.42 -31.71 2.73
CA THR A 502 -16.34 -32.80 1.76
C THR A 502 -17.38 -32.62 0.67
N ASP A 503 -17.10 -33.19 -0.49
CA ASP A 503 -18.08 -33.44 -1.55
C ASP A 503 -19.04 -34.57 -1.11
N ARG A 504 -20.32 -34.29 -1.05
CA ARG A 504 -21.35 -35.24 -0.60
C ARG A 504 -21.39 -36.53 -1.43
N ALA A 505 -21.10 -36.46 -2.72
CA ALA A 505 -21.19 -37.60 -3.61
C ALA A 505 -19.97 -38.50 -3.55
N THR A 506 -18.77 -37.90 -3.34
CA THR A 506 -17.50 -38.63 -3.43
C THR A 506 -16.80 -38.84 -2.09
N GLY A 507 -17.16 -38.05 -1.07
CA GLY A 507 -16.50 -38.03 0.23
C GLY A 507 -15.10 -37.40 0.21
N LYS A 508 -14.67 -36.78 -0.92
CA LYS A 508 -13.37 -36.16 -1.04
C LYS A 508 -13.37 -34.78 -0.35
N ALA A 509 -12.22 -34.40 0.15
CA ALA A 509 -11.97 -33.06 0.67
C ALA A 509 -12.29 -31.96 -0.37
N VAL A 510 -12.88 -30.88 0.08
CA VAL A 510 -13.19 -29.69 -0.74
C VAL A 510 -12.39 -28.52 -0.22
N ALA A 511 -11.68 -27.85 -1.14
CA ALA A 511 -11.12 -26.52 -0.86
C ALA A 511 -12.28 -25.52 -0.70
N ALA A 512 -12.55 -25.11 0.53
CA ALA A 512 -13.71 -24.32 0.88
C ALA A 512 -13.34 -23.14 1.77
N THR A 513 -14.20 -22.12 1.74
CA THR A 513 -14.21 -21.00 2.69
C THR A 513 -15.31 -21.26 3.70
N VAL A 514 -14.97 -21.18 4.99
CA VAL A 514 -15.88 -21.30 6.10
C VAL A 514 -16.04 -19.94 6.75
N THR A 515 -17.25 -19.39 6.74
CA THR A 515 -17.55 -18.05 7.29
C THR A 515 -18.52 -18.21 8.46
N ALA A 516 -18.09 -17.85 9.67
CA ALA A 516 -18.94 -17.77 10.85
C ALA A 516 -19.37 -16.32 11.08
N ALA A 517 -20.68 -16.06 11.16
CA ALA A 517 -21.24 -14.74 11.36
C ALA A 517 -22.28 -14.70 12.48
N SER A 518 -22.20 -13.71 13.40
CA SER A 518 -23.17 -13.46 14.46
C SER A 518 -23.16 -11.97 14.83
N GLY A 519 -24.24 -11.27 14.55
CA GLY A 519 -24.30 -9.81 14.76
C GLY A 519 -23.19 -9.11 13.99
N ASP A 520 -22.28 -8.44 14.73
CA ASP A 520 -21.14 -7.72 14.15
C ASP A 520 -19.88 -8.56 14.01
N ILE A 521 -19.88 -9.79 14.49
CA ILE A 521 -18.74 -10.69 14.40
C ILE A 521 -18.84 -11.46 13.10
N THR A 522 -17.78 -11.42 12.30
CA THR A 522 -17.58 -12.27 11.13
C THR A 522 -16.16 -12.79 11.18
N ARG A 523 -15.97 -14.09 11.06
CA ARG A 523 -14.68 -14.76 10.98
C ARG A 523 -14.68 -15.70 9.78
N VAL A 524 -13.56 -15.75 9.10
CA VAL A 524 -13.42 -16.50 7.86
C VAL A 524 -12.15 -17.33 7.93
N VAL A 525 -12.24 -18.60 7.61
CA VAL A 525 -11.09 -19.51 7.46
C VAL A 525 -11.26 -20.30 6.15
N THR A 526 -10.14 -20.73 5.56
CA THR A 526 -10.14 -21.64 4.43
C THR A 526 -9.74 -23.03 4.90
N THR A 527 -10.32 -24.09 4.33
CA THR A 527 -9.92 -25.45 4.65
C THR A 527 -8.49 -25.73 4.19
N VAL A 528 -7.76 -26.56 4.91
CA VAL A 528 -6.48 -27.11 4.47
C VAL A 528 -6.70 -28.25 3.45
N ALA A 529 -5.62 -28.81 2.89
CA ALA A 529 -5.67 -29.75 1.76
C ALA A 529 -6.52 -31.00 1.99
N ASP A 530 -6.67 -31.45 3.23
CA ASP A 530 -7.51 -32.59 3.60
C ASP A 530 -8.97 -32.21 3.90
N GLY A 531 -9.35 -30.93 3.71
CA GLY A 531 -10.68 -30.40 3.92
C GLY A 531 -10.97 -30.01 5.36
N THR A 532 -10.01 -30.11 6.28
CA THR A 532 -10.21 -29.71 7.67
C THR A 532 -10.11 -28.20 7.85
N PHE A 533 -10.77 -27.68 8.89
CA PHE A 533 -10.67 -26.28 9.31
C PHE A 533 -10.83 -26.15 10.81
N GLN A 534 -10.33 -25.07 11.37
CA GLN A 534 -10.48 -24.65 12.75
C GLN A 534 -10.74 -23.15 12.83
N LEU A 535 -11.64 -22.75 13.74
CA LEU A 535 -12.03 -21.35 13.89
C LEU A 535 -12.33 -21.04 15.35
N HIS A 536 -11.58 -20.09 15.93
CA HIS A 536 -11.78 -19.61 17.30
C HIS A 536 -12.77 -18.44 17.32
N LEU A 537 -13.76 -18.51 18.19
CA LEU A 537 -14.87 -17.57 18.24
C LEU A 537 -15.24 -17.21 19.68
N PRO A 538 -15.65 -15.96 19.97
CA PRO A 538 -16.34 -15.65 21.22
C PRO A 538 -17.54 -16.56 21.43
N ALA A 539 -17.86 -16.88 22.67
CA ALA A 539 -19.05 -17.68 22.97
C ALA A 539 -20.31 -17.03 22.37
N GLY A 540 -21.09 -17.81 21.65
CA GLY A 540 -22.26 -17.30 20.93
C GLY A 540 -22.85 -18.31 19.96
N THR A 541 -23.93 -17.89 19.29
CA THR A 541 -24.55 -18.67 18.20
C THR A 541 -24.21 -17.99 16.87
N TYR A 542 -23.66 -18.74 15.92
CA TYR A 542 -23.18 -18.29 14.63
C TYR A 542 -23.92 -18.96 13.49
N ALA A 543 -24.23 -18.20 12.44
CA ALA A 543 -24.51 -18.77 11.14
C ALA A 543 -23.16 -19.10 10.50
N VAL A 544 -22.87 -20.38 10.28
CA VAL A 544 -21.63 -20.87 9.70
C VAL A 544 -21.90 -21.28 8.25
N THR A 545 -21.43 -20.49 7.31
CA THR A 545 -21.59 -20.74 5.87
C THR A 545 -20.33 -21.37 5.33
N THR A 546 -20.46 -22.53 4.70
CA THR A 546 -19.40 -23.23 3.98
C THR A 546 -19.65 -23.07 2.49
N SER A 547 -18.64 -22.64 1.74
CA SER A 547 -18.72 -22.42 0.29
C SER A 547 -17.43 -22.87 -0.40
N GLY A 548 -17.54 -23.43 -1.60
CA GLY A 548 -16.42 -23.84 -2.42
C GLY A 548 -16.78 -23.74 -3.90
N TYR A 549 -15.80 -23.49 -4.76
CA TYR A 549 -16.05 -23.45 -6.21
C TYR A 549 -16.60 -24.79 -6.71
N GLY A 550 -17.65 -24.74 -7.49
CA GLY A 550 -18.30 -25.94 -8.02
C GLY A 550 -19.30 -26.61 -7.08
N PHE A 551 -19.58 -25.98 -5.93
CA PHE A 551 -20.51 -26.48 -4.94
C PHE A 551 -21.55 -25.45 -4.54
N ALA A 552 -22.75 -25.91 -4.21
CA ALA A 552 -23.75 -25.09 -3.56
C ALA A 552 -23.31 -24.75 -2.14
N SER A 553 -23.38 -23.48 -1.74
CA SER A 553 -23.06 -23.08 -0.37
C SER A 553 -24.07 -23.66 0.61
N HIS A 554 -23.60 -24.04 1.81
CA HIS A 554 -24.41 -24.53 2.91
C HIS A 554 -24.22 -23.67 4.15
N THR A 555 -25.31 -23.45 4.92
CA THR A 555 -25.26 -22.66 6.14
C THR A 555 -25.88 -23.45 7.28
N ASP A 556 -25.12 -23.62 8.36
CA ASP A 556 -25.52 -24.24 9.61
C ASP A 556 -25.59 -23.19 10.73
N SER A 557 -26.38 -23.47 11.75
CA SER A 557 -26.40 -22.71 12.99
C SER A 557 -25.59 -23.45 14.06
N MET A 558 -24.46 -22.87 14.50
CA MET A 558 -23.57 -23.46 15.50
C MET A 558 -23.53 -22.59 16.75
N THR A 559 -23.60 -23.25 17.92
CA THR A 559 -23.42 -22.58 19.21
C THR A 559 -22.08 -22.99 19.79
N VAL A 560 -21.28 -22.00 20.18
CA VAL A 560 -19.95 -22.18 20.77
C VAL A 560 -19.97 -21.62 22.17
N ALA A 561 -19.53 -22.43 23.16
CA ALA A 561 -19.33 -21.99 24.53
C ALA A 561 -17.84 -21.74 24.84
N VAL A 562 -17.56 -20.97 25.87
CA VAL A 562 -16.18 -20.68 26.33
C VAL A 562 -15.44 -21.97 26.64
N GLY A 563 -14.27 -22.16 26.01
CA GLY A 563 -13.42 -23.33 26.22
C GLY A 563 -13.96 -24.64 25.63
N GLU A 564 -15.07 -24.60 24.91
CA GLU A 564 -15.68 -25.78 24.28
C GLU A 564 -15.36 -25.86 22.79
N SER A 565 -15.24 -27.08 22.28
CA SER A 565 -15.11 -27.35 20.85
C SER A 565 -16.43 -27.90 20.30
N ALA A 566 -16.93 -27.27 19.23
CA ALA A 566 -18.07 -27.75 18.45
C ALA A 566 -17.55 -28.27 17.10
N THR A 567 -18.10 -29.40 16.63
CA THR A 567 -17.71 -29.98 15.35
C THR A 567 -18.77 -29.71 14.29
N LEU A 568 -18.33 -29.25 13.10
CA LEU A 568 -19.16 -29.03 11.92
C LEU A 568 -18.54 -29.76 10.72
N ASP A 569 -19.04 -30.96 10.43
CA ASP A 569 -18.69 -31.65 9.21
C ASP A 569 -19.70 -31.29 8.11
N SER A 570 -19.25 -30.56 7.11
CA SER A 570 -20.08 -30.03 6.04
C SER A 570 -19.87 -30.83 4.76
N ALA A 571 -20.97 -31.43 4.26
CA ALA A 571 -20.94 -32.12 2.97
C ALA A 571 -21.68 -31.27 1.93
N LEU A 572 -20.94 -30.78 0.92
CA LEU A 572 -21.46 -29.88 -0.10
C LEU A 572 -21.98 -30.65 -1.32
N ASP A 573 -23.03 -30.15 -1.94
CA ASP A 573 -23.58 -30.70 -3.18
C ASP A 573 -22.93 -29.97 -4.38
N ALA A 574 -22.35 -30.75 -5.32
CA ALA A 574 -21.77 -30.21 -6.53
C ALA A 574 -22.86 -29.60 -7.42
N VAL A 575 -22.56 -28.44 -8.03
CA VAL A 575 -23.42 -27.80 -9.01
C VAL A 575 -23.09 -28.27 -10.42
N ALA A 576 -23.98 -28.01 -11.38
CA ALA A 576 -23.75 -28.33 -12.78
C ALA A 576 -22.60 -27.48 -13.36
N HIS A 577 -21.97 -27.97 -14.43
CA HIS A 577 -20.93 -27.26 -15.15
C HIS A 577 -21.34 -27.07 -16.61
N HIS A 578 -20.96 -25.90 -17.15
CA HIS A 578 -21.35 -25.46 -18.48
C HIS A 578 -20.15 -24.93 -19.26
N THR A 579 -20.29 -24.84 -20.58
CA THR A 579 -19.29 -24.23 -21.44
C THR A 579 -19.49 -22.72 -21.49
N VAL A 580 -18.44 -21.97 -21.20
CA VAL A 580 -18.41 -20.51 -21.46
C VAL A 580 -17.46 -20.26 -22.62
N SER A 581 -17.94 -19.68 -23.70
CA SER A 581 -17.15 -19.36 -24.88
C SER A 581 -17.41 -17.95 -25.38
N GLY A 582 -16.62 -17.46 -26.32
CA GLY A 582 -16.86 -16.13 -26.85
C GLY A 582 -15.79 -15.61 -27.78
N THR A 583 -15.82 -14.31 -27.99
CA THR A 583 -14.82 -13.61 -28.81
C THR A 583 -14.37 -12.32 -28.15
N VAL A 584 -13.08 -12.05 -28.26
CA VAL A 584 -12.47 -10.78 -27.84
C VAL A 584 -12.20 -9.93 -29.07
N LEU A 585 -12.64 -8.68 -28.99
CA LEU A 585 -12.39 -7.67 -30.02
C LEU A 585 -11.49 -6.57 -29.47
N ASP A 586 -10.57 -6.09 -30.30
CA ASP A 586 -9.72 -4.95 -30.00
C ASP A 586 -10.53 -3.63 -29.95
N VAL A 587 -9.87 -2.53 -29.57
CA VAL A 587 -10.45 -1.19 -29.52
C VAL A 587 -11.06 -0.71 -30.83
N THR A 588 -10.70 -1.34 -31.99
CA THR A 588 -11.27 -1.04 -33.32
C THR A 588 -12.43 -1.97 -33.70
N GLY A 589 -12.79 -2.91 -32.83
CA GLY A 589 -13.84 -3.91 -33.08
C GLY A 589 -13.40 -5.10 -33.94
N LYS A 590 -12.10 -5.33 -34.10
CA LYS A 590 -11.56 -6.50 -34.83
C LYS A 590 -11.18 -7.61 -33.84
N PRO A 591 -11.22 -8.87 -34.28
CA PRO A 591 -10.77 -9.98 -33.45
C PRO A 591 -9.35 -9.78 -32.89
N LEU A 592 -9.17 -9.98 -31.58
CA LEU A 592 -7.89 -9.83 -30.91
C LEU A 592 -7.29 -11.21 -30.58
N LYS A 593 -6.17 -11.52 -31.22
CA LYS A 593 -5.40 -12.72 -30.93
C LYS A 593 -4.51 -12.52 -29.72
N GLY A 594 -4.34 -13.56 -28.90
CA GLY A 594 -3.36 -13.61 -27.81
C GLY A 594 -3.80 -12.93 -26.52
N ALA A 595 -5.02 -12.38 -26.46
CA ALA A 595 -5.54 -11.83 -25.22
C ALA A 595 -5.75 -12.95 -24.19
N SER A 596 -5.41 -12.68 -22.94
CA SER A 596 -5.69 -13.56 -21.82
C SER A 596 -7.13 -13.34 -21.35
N VAL A 597 -7.92 -14.39 -21.30
CA VAL A 597 -9.28 -14.39 -20.75
C VAL A 597 -9.30 -15.26 -19.51
N ARG A 598 -9.78 -14.72 -18.40
CA ARG A 598 -9.83 -15.43 -17.11
C ARG A 598 -11.11 -15.07 -16.35
N PHE A 599 -11.52 -15.97 -15.49
CA PHE A 599 -12.48 -15.62 -14.44
C PHE A 599 -11.73 -14.95 -13.30
N ALA A 600 -12.26 -13.83 -12.79
CA ALA A 600 -11.64 -13.09 -11.68
C ALA A 600 -11.95 -13.70 -10.31
N ASP A 601 -12.95 -14.58 -10.24
CA ASP A 601 -13.55 -15.15 -9.04
C ASP A 601 -13.87 -16.66 -9.16
N ALA A 602 -13.13 -17.38 -10.03
CA ALA A 602 -13.21 -18.83 -10.15
C ALA A 602 -11.82 -19.45 -10.40
N PRO A 603 -11.51 -20.66 -9.85
CA PRO A 603 -10.20 -21.31 -9.93
C PRO A 603 -10.00 -22.01 -11.29
N LEU A 604 -10.12 -21.23 -12.36
CA LEU A 604 -9.99 -21.71 -13.72
C LEU A 604 -8.76 -21.10 -14.37
N ASP A 605 -7.96 -21.92 -15.01
CA ASP A 605 -6.81 -21.46 -15.76
C ASP A 605 -7.23 -20.44 -16.83
N ALA A 606 -6.46 -19.37 -16.96
CA ALA A 606 -6.66 -18.40 -18.02
C ALA A 606 -6.51 -19.05 -19.40
N VAL A 607 -7.36 -18.69 -20.34
CA VAL A 607 -7.29 -19.12 -21.74
C VAL A 607 -6.82 -17.97 -22.63
N THR A 608 -6.10 -18.32 -23.70
CA THR A 608 -5.59 -17.34 -24.66
C THR A 608 -6.43 -17.35 -25.92
N THR A 609 -6.80 -16.18 -26.43
CA THR A 609 -7.63 -16.07 -27.64
C THR A 609 -6.92 -16.51 -28.90
N GLY A 610 -7.66 -17.20 -29.78
CA GLY A 610 -7.23 -17.63 -31.10
C GLY A 610 -7.04 -16.50 -32.10
N ALA A 611 -6.64 -16.82 -33.33
CA ALA A 611 -6.44 -15.82 -34.39
C ALA A 611 -7.73 -15.06 -34.79
N ASP A 612 -8.86 -15.64 -34.57
CA ASP A 612 -10.20 -15.11 -34.78
C ASP A 612 -10.80 -14.46 -33.52
N GLY A 613 -9.99 -14.29 -32.47
CA GLY A 613 -10.39 -13.76 -31.19
C GLY A 613 -11.19 -14.71 -30.31
N SER A 614 -11.41 -15.97 -30.74
CA SER A 614 -12.22 -16.93 -30.00
C SER A 614 -11.51 -17.45 -28.77
N TYR A 615 -12.30 -17.78 -27.73
CA TYR A 615 -11.87 -18.45 -26.50
C TYR A 615 -12.97 -19.40 -26.00
N ALA A 616 -12.60 -20.37 -25.17
CA ALA A 616 -13.56 -21.26 -24.53
C ALA A 616 -13.03 -21.85 -23.22
N PHE A 617 -13.89 -21.89 -22.23
CA PHE A 617 -13.76 -22.66 -20.99
C PHE A 617 -14.75 -23.81 -21.07
N PRO A 618 -14.29 -25.05 -21.17
CA PRO A 618 -15.17 -26.18 -21.46
C PRO A 618 -16.04 -26.61 -20.27
N SER A 619 -15.66 -26.23 -19.06
CA SER A 619 -16.32 -26.65 -17.82
C SER A 619 -16.22 -25.55 -16.77
N VAL A 620 -17.27 -24.75 -16.62
CA VAL A 620 -17.42 -23.69 -15.62
C VAL A 620 -18.61 -24.07 -14.74
N ALA A 621 -18.45 -24.00 -13.43
CA ALA A 621 -19.53 -24.25 -12.48
C ALA A 621 -20.66 -23.23 -12.61
N GLU A 622 -21.90 -23.65 -12.32
CA GLU A 622 -22.98 -22.68 -12.15
C GLU A 622 -22.67 -21.67 -11.07
N GLY A 623 -22.98 -20.41 -11.33
CA GLY A 623 -22.73 -19.31 -10.41
C GLY A 623 -22.68 -17.94 -11.07
N SER A 624 -22.38 -16.92 -10.28
CA SER A 624 -22.16 -15.55 -10.76
C SER A 624 -20.69 -15.20 -10.63
N PHE A 625 -20.08 -14.79 -11.74
CA PHE A 625 -18.65 -14.57 -11.87
C PHE A 625 -18.35 -13.27 -12.60
N HIS A 626 -17.10 -12.87 -12.58
CA HIS A 626 -16.56 -11.79 -13.40
C HIS A 626 -15.55 -12.35 -14.38
N LEU A 627 -15.83 -12.15 -15.67
CA LEU A 627 -14.88 -12.48 -16.73
C LEU A 627 -13.98 -11.25 -16.96
N ALA A 628 -12.66 -11.44 -16.95
CA ALA A 628 -11.67 -10.43 -17.20
C ALA A 628 -10.87 -10.76 -18.46
N VAL A 629 -10.53 -9.73 -19.23
CA VAL A 629 -9.73 -9.86 -20.45
C VAL A 629 -8.59 -8.85 -20.40
N THR A 630 -7.36 -9.35 -20.54
CA THR A 630 -6.15 -8.54 -20.63
C THR A 630 -5.51 -8.73 -22.01
N PRO A 631 -5.24 -7.66 -22.77
CA PRO A 631 -4.61 -7.75 -24.09
C PRO A 631 -3.17 -8.27 -23.97
N ALA A 632 -2.71 -9.05 -24.95
CA ALA A 632 -1.31 -9.45 -25.04
C ALA A 632 -0.40 -8.24 -25.33
N ALA A 633 0.82 -8.29 -24.86
CA ALA A 633 1.84 -7.30 -25.27
C ALA A 633 2.20 -7.48 -26.75
N PRO A 634 2.42 -6.38 -27.49
CA PRO A 634 2.23 -4.98 -27.06
C PRO A 634 0.76 -4.59 -27.01
N VAL A 635 0.36 -4.03 -25.87
CA VAL A 635 -1.07 -3.72 -25.63
C VAL A 635 -1.60 -2.58 -26.47
N LEU A 636 -0.74 -1.71 -26.98
CA LEU A 636 -1.04 -0.54 -27.80
C LEU A 636 -2.14 0.34 -27.16
N CYS A 637 -3.28 0.50 -27.85
CA CYS A 637 -4.42 1.23 -27.34
C CYS A 637 -5.54 0.35 -26.75
N ASN A 638 -5.31 -0.94 -26.57
CA ASN A 638 -6.30 -1.83 -25.96
C ASN A 638 -6.23 -1.75 -24.44
N GLY A 639 -7.31 -1.36 -23.81
CA GLY A 639 -7.49 -1.41 -22.36
C GLY A 639 -8.02 -2.76 -21.90
N ASP A 640 -7.92 -3.02 -20.61
CA ASP A 640 -8.51 -4.21 -19.98
C ASP A 640 -10.04 -4.12 -20.02
N TRP A 641 -10.67 -5.29 -20.01
CA TRP A 641 -12.12 -5.40 -19.99
C TRP A 641 -12.55 -6.36 -18.87
N THR A 642 -13.61 -5.99 -18.16
CA THR A 642 -14.28 -6.87 -17.19
C THR A 642 -15.78 -6.85 -17.42
N GLY A 643 -16.43 -7.98 -17.20
CA GLY A 643 -17.88 -8.10 -17.30
C GLY A 643 -18.45 -9.13 -16.34
N ALA A 644 -19.56 -8.81 -15.65
CA ALA A 644 -20.29 -9.76 -14.85
C ALA A 644 -20.96 -10.82 -15.73
N LEU A 645 -20.94 -12.08 -15.30
CA LEU A 645 -21.49 -13.24 -16.00
C LEU A 645 -22.20 -14.14 -15.00
N THR A 646 -23.45 -14.49 -15.28
CA THR A 646 -24.13 -15.60 -14.58
C THR A 646 -24.11 -16.82 -15.49
N VAL A 647 -23.59 -17.93 -14.95
CA VAL A 647 -23.52 -19.22 -15.63
C VAL A 647 -24.65 -20.09 -15.07
N ASP A 648 -25.69 -20.29 -15.83
CA ASP A 648 -26.84 -21.19 -15.54
C ASP A 648 -27.13 -22.13 -16.72
N GLY A 649 -26.25 -22.10 -17.70
CA GLY A 649 -26.25 -22.86 -18.96
C GLY A 649 -24.97 -22.61 -19.73
N ASN A 650 -24.94 -23.03 -21.01
CA ASN A 650 -23.83 -22.71 -21.90
C ASN A 650 -23.92 -21.23 -22.31
N GLU A 651 -22.85 -20.49 -22.04
CA GLU A 651 -22.80 -19.04 -22.25
C GLU A 651 -21.89 -18.64 -23.42
N THR A 652 -22.25 -17.52 -24.08
CA THR A 652 -21.42 -16.91 -25.12
C THR A 652 -21.24 -15.42 -24.83
N VAL A 653 -19.98 -15.02 -24.51
CA VAL A 653 -19.64 -13.66 -24.13
C VAL A 653 -18.77 -12.99 -25.17
N LYS A 654 -19.20 -11.82 -25.65
CA LYS A 654 -18.41 -10.96 -26.53
C LYS A 654 -17.78 -9.84 -25.71
N ALA A 655 -16.45 -9.86 -25.58
CA ALA A 655 -15.68 -8.82 -24.91
C ALA A 655 -15.12 -7.84 -25.97
N SER A 656 -15.51 -6.56 -25.87
CA SER A 656 -14.95 -5.49 -26.71
C SER A 656 -14.08 -4.61 -25.83
N LEU A 657 -12.77 -4.61 -26.07
CA LEU A 657 -11.84 -3.89 -25.25
C LEU A 657 -12.06 -2.37 -25.37
N PRO A 658 -12.05 -1.64 -24.26
CA PRO A 658 -12.12 -0.18 -24.27
C PRO A 658 -10.80 0.43 -24.75
N PRO A 659 -10.79 1.73 -25.12
CA PRO A 659 -9.57 2.49 -25.24
C PRO A 659 -8.76 2.45 -23.93
N ARG A 660 -7.46 2.19 -24.04
CA ARG A 660 -6.57 2.25 -22.89
C ARG A 660 -6.42 3.69 -22.40
N THR A 661 -6.42 3.88 -21.09
CA THR A 661 -6.18 5.17 -20.43
C THR A 661 -4.87 5.14 -19.67
N ASP A 662 -4.33 6.34 -19.36
CA ASP A 662 -3.34 6.47 -18.28
C ASP A 662 -3.97 6.15 -16.92
N ALA A 663 -3.13 6.03 -15.89
CA ALA A 663 -3.59 5.60 -14.56
C ALA A 663 -4.61 6.58 -13.93
N ALA A 664 -4.43 7.88 -14.15
CA ALA A 664 -5.38 8.90 -13.68
C ALA A 664 -6.64 9.03 -14.57
N GLY A 665 -6.68 8.33 -15.71
CA GLY A 665 -7.75 8.47 -16.69
C GLY A 665 -7.81 9.85 -17.34
N THR A 666 -6.67 10.55 -17.42
CA THR A 666 -6.56 11.89 -18.01
C THR A 666 -6.58 11.83 -19.52
N TYR A 667 -5.85 10.89 -20.08
CA TYR A 667 -5.84 10.63 -21.53
C TYR A 667 -6.32 9.21 -21.85
N SER A 668 -6.94 9.06 -23.01
CA SER A 668 -7.25 7.78 -23.64
C SER A 668 -6.58 7.67 -25.00
N CYS A 669 -6.21 6.46 -25.42
CA CYS A 669 -5.55 6.18 -26.68
C CYS A 669 -6.46 5.40 -27.62
N ALA A 670 -6.49 5.80 -28.89
CA ALA A 670 -7.17 5.07 -29.96
C ALA A 670 -6.43 5.21 -31.30
N PRO A 671 -6.48 4.21 -32.17
CA PRO A 671 -6.11 4.40 -33.60
C PRO A 671 -6.97 5.49 -34.23
N ALA A 672 -6.36 6.32 -35.10
CA ALA A 672 -7.02 7.41 -35.76
C ALA A 672 -6.89 7.32 -37.29
N ALA A 673 -7.71 8.07 -38.00
CA ALA A 673 -7.56 8.23 -39.44
C ALA A 673 -6.25 8.99 -39.73
N TYR A 674 -5.48 8.48 -40.68
CA TYR A 674 -4.26 9.15 -41.14
C TYR A 674 -4.63 10.36 -42.00
N ASP A 675 -4.20 11.54 -41.61
CA ASP A 675 -4.41 12.82 -42.33
C ASP A 675 -3.15 13.70 -42.19
N TRP A 676 -2.15 13.42 -43.01
CA TRP A 676 -0.82 14.03 -42.92
C TRP A 676 -0.87 15.53 -43.17
N VAL A 677 -0.34 16.32 -42.24
CA VAL A 677 -0.29 17.77 -42.32
C VAL A 677 1.08 18.22 -42.89
N THR A 678 1.07 18.87 -44.03
CA THR A 678 2.31 19.40 -44.61
C THR A 678 2.80 20.62 -43.83
N GLY A 679 4.01 20.55 -43.31
CA GLY A 679 4.66 21.65 -42.62
C GLY A 679 4.94 22.82 -43.57
N LYS A 680 4.77 24.07 -43.13
CA LYS A 680 4.96 25.31 -43.94
C LYS A 680 6.07 26.19 -43.38
N THR A 681 6.22 26.29 -42.07
CA THR A 681 7.19 27.15 -41.42
C THR A 681 8.35 26.34 -40.90
N LYS A 682 9.55 26.59 -41.40
CA LYS A 682 10.76 25.86 -40.96
C LYS A 682 11.13 26.29 -39.54
N VAL A 683 11.38 25.33 -38.68
CA VAL A 683 12.00 25.51 -37.38
C VAL A 683 13.52 25.47 -37.54
N ALA A 684 14.24 26.42 -36.96
CA ALA A 684 15.70 26.46 -36.97
C ALA A 684 16.25 25.43 -35.96
N LEU A 685 16.12 24.14 -36.30
CA LEU A 685 16.56 22.98 -35.53
C LEU A 685 17.33 22.05 -36.48
N SER A 686 18.53 21.66 -36.14
CA SER A 686 19.38 20.75 -36.92
C SER A 686 20.50 20.17 -36.07
N GLY A 687 21.16 19.12 -36.53
CA GLY A 687 22.25 18.46 -35.83
C GLY A 687 21.71 17.36 -34.90
N ASP A 688 22.47 17.10 -33.88
CA ASP A 688 22.27 16.11 -32.88
C ASP A 688 22.08 16.77 -31.48
N GLU A 689 21.37 16.15 -30.55
CA GLU A 689 21.16 16.65 -29.19
C GLU A 689 20.74 18.13 -29.08
N ASN A 690 19.86 18.57 -29.99
CA ASN A 690 19.41 19.96 -30.02
C ASN A 690 17.91 20.10 -29.73
N ALA A 691 17.55 21.24 -29.15
CA ALA A 691 16.17 21.63 -28.89
C ALA A 691 15.88 23.07 -29.33
N LYS A 692 14.63 23.35 -29.70
CA LYS A 692 14.17 24.69 -30.06
C LYS A 692 12.81 25.00 -29.45
N ALA A 693 12.76 26.06 -28.64
CA ALA A 693 11.48 26.60 -28.17
C ALA A 693 10.67 27.21 -29.32
N VAL A 694 9.38 26.86 -29.37
CA VAL A 694 8.41 27.42 -30.32
C VAL A 694 7.19 27.94 -29.56
N ALA A 695 6.63 29.06 -30.04
CA ALA A 695 5.35 29.56 -29.52
C ALA A 695 4.21 28.70 -30.08
N LEU A 696 3.27 28.32 -29.23
CA LEU A 696 2.06 27.63 -29.62
C LEU A 696 1.01 28.67 -30.10
N PRO A 697 0.31 28.43 -31.22
CA PRO A 697 -0.66 29.40 -31.76
C PRO A 697 -1.93 29.53 -30.92
N PHE A 698 -2.11 28.65 -29.96
CA PHE A 698 -3.16 28.64 -28.95
C PHE A 698 -2.65 27.94 -27.70
N PRO A 699 -3.22 28.19 -26.49
CA PRO A 699 -2.88 27.44 -25.31
C PRO A 699 -3.20 25.95 -25.47
N VAL A 700 -2.20 25.09 -25.26
CA VAL A 700 -2.38 23.64 -25.21
C VAL A 700 -2.53 23.23 -23.75
N ASN A 701 -3.69 22.68 -23.40
CA ASN A 701 -3.90 22.12 -22.10
C ASN A 701 -3.35 20.68 -22.08
N TYR A 702 -2.28 20.47 -21.31
CA TYR A 702 -1.57 19.20 -21.22
C TYR A 702 -1.50 18.77 -19.76
N TYR A 703 -2.13 17.64 -19.41
CA TYR A 703 -2.30 17.17 -18.02
C TYR A 703 -2.73 18.28 -17.05
N GLY A 704 -3.79 19.03 -17.45
CA GLY A 704 -4.38 20.08 -16.63
C GLY A 704 -3.63 21.42 -16.60
N VAL A 705 -2.47 21.54 -17.24
CA VAL A 705 -1.68 22.77 -17.32
C VAL A 705 -1.73 23.35 -18.74
N ALA A 706 -2.04 24.65 -18.86
CA ALA A 706 -2.10 25.36 -20.14
C ALA A 706 -0.74 25.92 -20.53
N TYR A 707 -0.20 25.51 -21.66
CA TYR A 707 1.10 25.93 -22.19
C TYR A 707 0.92 26.81 -23.43
N THR A 708 1.73 27.86 -23.53
CA THR A 708 1.79 28.79 -24.69
C THR A 708 3.06 28.63 -25.50
N SER A 709 3.97 27.77 -25.05
CA SER A 709 5.22 27.39 -25.75
C SER A 709 5.54 25.93 -25.46
N ALA A 710 6.32 25.32 -26.36
CA ALA A 710 6.89 24.00 -26.17
C ALA A 710 8.31 23.94 -26.76
N ASN A 711 9.12 23.02 -26.29
CA ASN A 711 10.45 22.73 -26.84
C ASN A 711 10.36 21.50 -27.77
N ILE A 712 10.79 21.66 -29.00
CA ILE A 712 10.89 20.56 -29.98
C ILE A 712 12.33 20.07 -29.96
N THR A 713 12.57 18.77 -29.77
CA THR A 713 13.93 18.19 -29.79
C THR A 713 14.25 17.49 -31.09
N THR A 714 15.54 17.29 -31.36
CA THR A 714 16.01 16.46 -32.49
C THR A 714 15.53 15.02 -32.34
N ASN A 715 15.43 14.53 -31.09
CA ASN A 715 15.08 13.16 -30.67
C ASN A 715 13.59 12.87 -30.65
N GLY A 716 12.77 13.68 -31.32
CA GLY A 716 11.35 13.38 -31.55
C GLY A 716 10.41 13.68 -30.39
N LEU A 717 10.85 14.50 -29.42
CA LEU A 717 10.03 14.94 -28.30
C LEU A 717 9.42 16.33 -28.54
N VAL A 718 8.21 16.54 -28.04
CA VAL A 718 7.62 17.85 -27.75
C VAL A 718 7.53 18.00 -26.23
N ASN A 719 8.44 18.77 -25.63
CA ASN A 719 8.56 18.92 -24.20
C ASN A 719 7.95 20.27 -23.75
N PHE A 720 7.02 20.24 -22.82
CA PHE A 720 6.37 21.43 -22.26
C PHE A 720 7.15 22.07 -21.10
N LEU A 721 8.16 21.36 -20.57
CA LEU A 721 9.10 21.85 -19.56
C LEU A 721 10.43 22.20 -20.21
N SER A 722 11.52 22.18 -19.47
CA SER A 722 12.86 22.38 -20.01
C SER A 722 13.37 21.11 -20.69
N PRO A 723 13.88 21.20 -21.94
CA PRO A 723 14.51 20.07 -22.57
C PRO A 723 15.80 19.69 -21.84
N ARG A 724 16.06 18.40 -21.68
CA ARG A 724 17.34 17.91 -21.18
C ARG A 724 18.30 17.78 -22.37
N LEU A 725 19.52 18.30 -22.24
CA LEU A 725 20.60 17.92 -23.16
C LEU A 725 21.00 16.50 -22.85
N GLY A 726 21.00 15.61 -23.85
CA GLY A 726 21.32 14.21 -23.71
C GLY A 726 20.07 13.31 -23.53
N ASP A 727 18.91 13.74 -24.01
CA ASP A 727 17.68 12.94 -24.09
C ASP A 727 17.65 11.95 -25.25
N TYR A 728 18.83 11.41 -25.63
CA TYR A 728 18.98 10.42 -26.71
C TYR A 728 18.62 8.99 -26.28
N GLU A 729 18.73 8.70 -24.99
CA GLU A 729 18.38 7.38 -24.45
C GLU A 729 16.90 7.37 -24.04
N ASN A 730 16.08 6.70 -24.84
CA ASN A 730 14.66 6.58 -24.54
C ASN A 730 14.39 5.61 -23.39
N THR A 731 13.37 5.91 -22.60
CA THR A 731 12.93 5.08 -21.48
C THR A 731 11.46 4.67 -21.62
N ALA A 732 11.05 3.66 -20.86
CA ALA A 732 9.61 3.34 -20.68
C ALA A 732 8.93 4.45 -19.89
N LEU A 733 7.66 4.76 -20.22
CA LEU A 733 6.83 5.77 -19.56
C LEU A 733 5.77 5.10 -18.67
N PRO A 734 5.47 5.67 -17.46
CA PRO A 734 6.04 6.89 -16.89
C PRO A 734 7.47 6.67 -16.37
N ALA A 735 8.29 7.72 -16.43
CA ALA A 735 9.64 7.72 -15.89
C ALA A 735 9.83 8.88 -14.92
N ALA A 736 10.31 8.59 -13.70
CA ALA A 736 10.55 9.63 -12.70
C ALA A 736 11.69 10.58 -13.10
N GLU A 737 12.62 10.09 -13.93
CA GLU A 737 13.72 10.88 -14.48
C GLU A 737 13.28 11.64 -15.73
N GLN A 738 13.81 12.86 -15.90
CA GLN A 738 13.51 13.68 -17.08
C GLN A 738 14.07 13.03 -18.36
N PRO A 739 13.39 13.28 -19.52
CA PRO A 739 12.47 14.40 -19.81
C PRO A 739 10.99 14.09 -19.46
N ASN A 740 10.38 14.84 -18.53
CA ASN A 740 8.96 14.72 -18.17
C ASN A 740 8.13 15.84 -18.78
N GLY A 741 6.79 15.73 -18.74
CA GLY A 741 5.89 16.71 -19.36
C GLY A 741 6.06 16.72 -20.87
N ALA A 742 6.16 15.55 -21.48
CA ALA A 742 6.53 15.40 -22.87
C ALA A 742 5.56 14.55 -23.69
N VAL A 743 5.44 14.89 -24.96
CA VAL A 743 4.87 14.04 -26.01
C VAL A 743 6.02 13.37 -26.76
N ALA A 744 6.17 12.08 -26.60
CA ALA A 744 7.12 11.24 -27.30
C ALA A 744 6.50 10.84 -28.67
N ALA A 745 6.73 11.64 -29.68
CA ALA A 745 6.17 11.39 -31.01
C ALA A 745 6.89 10.23 -31.73
N PHE A 746 8.19 10.15 -31.56
CA PHE A 746 9.10 9.05 -31.90
C PHE A 746 10.40 9.34 -31.16
N TRP A 747 10.43 9.08 -29.86
CA TRP A 747 11.60 9.36 -29.02
C TRP A 747 12.65 8.27 -29.18
N ASP A 748 13.73 8.62 -29.85
CA ASP A 748 14.89 7.78 -30.15
C ASP A 748 16.09 8.70 -30.37
N ASP A 749 17.30 8.16 -30.45
CA ASP A 749 18.53 8.88 -30.81
C ASP A 749 18.50 9.29 -32.29
N LEU A 750 18.02 10.51 -32.56
CA LEU A 750 17.79 11.03 -33.90
C LEU A 750 18.66 12.25 -34.22
N THR A 751 19.25 12.29 -35.43
CA THR A 751 19.95 13.46 -35.93
C THR A 751 19.24 14.10 -37.16
N LEU A 752 19.29 15.43 -37.22
CA LEU A 752 18.73 16.23 -38.31
C LEU A 752 19.86 16.74 -39.22
N ASP A 753 20.15 16.02 -40.27
CA ASP A 753 21.15 16.34 -41.27
C ASP A 753 20.63 17.33 -42.36
N LYS A 754 21.44 17.58 -43.41
CA LYS A 754 21.08 18.47 -44.53
C LYS A 754 19.82 18.02 -45.32
N LYS A 755 19.42 16.73 -45.18
CA LYS A 755 18.23 16.16 -45.86
C LYS A 755 17.03 16.18 -44.94
N SER A 756 17.20 16.57 -43.70
CA SER A 756 16.17 16.58 -42.65
C SER A 756 15.63 18.00 -42.43
N SER A 757 14.43 18.12 -41.96
CA SER A 757 13.86 19.39 -41.47
C SER A 757 12.78 19.17 -40.45
N VAL A 758 12.66 20.10 -39.48
CA VAL A 758 11.46 20.24 -38.63
C VAL A 758 10.67 21.45 -39.14
N GLN A 759 9.38 21.27 -39.23
CA GLN A 759 8.48 22.32 -39.73
C GLN A 759 7.23 22.38 -38.89
N THR A 760 6.61 23.54 -38.77
CA THR A 760 5.31 23.73 -38.13
C THR A 760 4.29 24.27 -39.11
N THR A 761 3.04 24.04 -38.84
CA THR A 761 1.92 24.69 -39.51
C THR A 761 0.70 24.81 -38.64
N THR A 762 -0.06 25.88 -38.79
CA THR A 762 -1.37 26.06 -38.17
C THR A 762 -2.42 26.09 -39.24
N THR A 763 -3.48 25.30 -39.07
CA THR A 763 -4.63 25.29 -39.96
C THR A 763 -5.93 25.55 -39.20
N GLY A 764 -7.03 25.86 -39.87
CA GLY A 764 -8.33 26.12 -39.23
C GLY A 764 -8.49 27.57 -38.76
N SER A 765 -9.61 27.86 -38.09
CA SER A 765 -9.98 29.15 -37.53
C SER A 765 -9.93 29.10 -35.99
N THR A 766 -9.82 30.25 -35.35
CA THR A 766 -9.81 30.37 -33.88
C THR A 766 -10.93 29.55 -33.21
N GLY A 767 -10.57 28.76 -32.20
CA GLY A 767 -11.45 27.81 -31.54
C GLY A 767 -11.54 26.43 -32.22
N ARG A 768 -10.96 26.28 -33.42
CA ARG A 768 -10.93 25.02 -34.22
C ARG A 768 -9.61 24.92 -35.01
N ARG A 769 -8.53 25.41 -34.41
CA ARG A 769 -7.21 25.33 -35.08
C ARG A 769 -6.57 23.99 -34.76
N THR A 770 -5.77 23.53 -35.74
CA THR A 770 -4.80 22.46 -35.49
C THR A 770 -3.39 23.02 -35.65
N PHE A 771 -2.48 22.58 -34.78
CA PHE A 771 -1.07 22.92 -34.84
C PHE A 771 -0.25 21.66 -34.98
N ALA A 772 0.45 21.54 -36.13
CA ALA A 772 1.29 20.38 -36.41
C ALA A 772 2.77 20.72 -36.26
N ILE A 773 3.52 19.82 -35.66
CA ILE A 773 4.98 19.79 -35.59
C ILE A 773 5.43 18.56 -36.37
N VAL A 774 6.18 18.77 -37.45
CA VAL A 774 6.48 17.76 -38.46
C VAL A 774 7.99 17.57 -38.57
N TRP A 775 8.46 16.37 -38.22
CA TRP A 775 9.85 15.93 -38.48
C TRP A 775 9.86 15.23 -39.85
N ASN A 776 10.58 15.83 -40.79
CA ASN A 776 10.71 15.26 -42.11
C ASN A 776 12.10 14.65 -42.30
N ASN A 777 12.13 13.37 -42.67
CA ASN A 777 13.33 12.65 -43.06
C ASN A 777 14.44 12.70 -42.00
N ALA A 778 14.10 12.67 -40.70
CA ALA A 778 15.05 12.52 -39.60
C ALA A 778 15.86 11.24 -39.76
N ALA A 779 17.12 11.23 -39.38
CA ALA A 779 17.99 10.06 -39.46
C ALA A 779 18.17 9.44 -38.08
N LEU A 780 18.16 8.13 -37.96
CA LEU A 780 18.58 7.42 -36.76
C LEU A 780 20.11 7.51 -36.63
N VAL A 781 20.63 7.86 -35.45
CA VAL A 781 22.09 8.02 -35.24
C VAL A 781 22.81 6.69 -35.41
N SER A 782 22.23 5.60 -34.88
CA SER A 782 22.81 4.25 -35.00
C SER A 782 22.85 3.69 -36.42
N ASP A 783 21.98 4.18 -37.34
CA ASP A 783 21.96 3.84 -38.77
C ASP A 783 21.35 5.00 -39.59
N THR A 784 22.21 5.91 -40.07
CA THR A 784 21.74 7.10 -40.80
C THR A 784 21.10 6.79 -42.17
N SER A 785 21.08 5.53 -42.61
CA SER A 785 20.30 5.08 -43.76
C SER A 785 18.82 4.91 -43.43
N VAL A 786 18.49 4.81 -42.17
CA VAL A 786 17.12 4.79 -41.66
C VAL A 786 16.60 6.22 -41.65
N ARG A 787 15.47 6.43 -42.31
CA ARG A 787 14.84 7.74 -42.42
C ARG A 787 13.39 7.66 -41.92
N LEU A 788 13.01 8.67 -41.13
CA LEU A 788 11.78 8.74 -40.42
C LEU A 788 11.07 10.04 -40.72
N SER A 789 9.76 9.97 -40.98
CA SER A 789 8.91 11.16 -41.08
C SER A 789 7.69 10.91 -40.18
N PHE A 790 7.52 11.78 -39.21
CA PHE A 790 6.45 11.71 -38.22
C PHE A 790 6.03 13.11 -37.79
N GLU A 791 4.83 13.21 -37.20
CA GLU A 791 4.32 14.48 -36.70
C GLU A 791 3.49 14.34 -35.45
N ALA A 792 3.44 15.41 -34.64
CA ALA A 792 2.54 15.59 -33.53
C ALA A 792 1.57 16.75 -33.88
N VAL A 793 0.26 16.45 -33.88
CA VAL A 793 -0.79 17.40 -34.23
C VAL A 793 -1.64 17.67 -32.98
N PHE A 794 -1.71 18.93 -32.59
CA PHE A 794 -2.49 19.42 -31.45
C PHE A 794 -3.81 20.05 -31.95
N ASP A 795 -4.93 19.66 -31.38
CA ASP A 795 -6.28 20.14 -31.72
C ASP A 795 -6.78 21.13 -30.67
N GLU A 796 -7.10 22.38 -31.10
CA GLU A 796 -7.55 23.45 -30.21
C GLU A 796 -8.93 23.16 -29.61
N ALA A 797 -9.84 22.53 -30.35
CA ALA A 797 -11.21 22.34 -29.91
C ALA A 797 -11.38 21.21 -28.90
N THR A 798 -10.59 20.16 -29.07
CA THR A 798 -10.70 18.92 -28.28
C THR A 798 -9.55 18.71 -27.28
N GLY A 799 -8.43 19.43 -27.45
CA GLY A 799 -7.19 19.20 -26.69
C GLY A 799 -6.50 17.88 -27.07
N ALA A 800 -6.98 17.17 -28.08
CA ALA A 800 -6.39 15.89 -28.48
C ALA A 800 -5.04 16.08 -29.16
N ILE A 801 -4.19 15.06 -29.01
CA ILE A 801 -2.87 14.96 -29.60
C ILE A 801 -2.88 13.77 -30.56
N THR A 802 -2.58 14.00 -31.86
CA THR A 802 -2.52 12.92 -32.85
C THR A 802 -1.08 12.77 -33.33
N LEU A 803 -0.50 11.59 -33.17
CA LEU A 803 0.80 11.23 -33.72
C LEU A 803 0.60 10.51 -35.04
N GLN A 804 1.32 10.91 -36.08
CA GLN A 804 1.17 10.35 -37.43
C GLN A 804 2.52 9.95 -38.00
N TYR A 805 2.55 8.89 -38.82
CA TYR A 805 3.77 8.26 -39.33
C TYR A 805 3.66 8.07 -40.83
N LYS A 806 4.71 8.50 -41.56
CA LYS A 806 4.79 8.48 -42.98
C LYS A 806 6.07 7.85 -43.50
N GLY A 807 5.95 6.98 -44.51
CA GLY A 807 7.11 6.35 -45.16
C GLY A 807 7.79 5.30 -44.26
N ILE A 808 7.04 4.68 -43.37
CA ILE A 808 7.54 3.59 -42.53
C ILE A 808 7.82 2.36 -43.35
N GLY A 809 9.11 2.00 -43.48
CA GLY A 809 9.57 0.88 -44.28
C GLY A 809 9.54 -0.46 -43.53
N THR A 810 10.41 -1.37 -44.00
CA THR A 810 10.43 -2.74 -43.46
C THR A 810 11.39 -2.94 -42.29
N LYS A 811 12.33 -2.00 -42.05
CA LYS A 811 13.32 -2.09 -40.97
C LYS A 811 12.59 -1.99 -39.60
N ALA A 812 13.04 -2.81 -38.65
CA ALA A 812 12.45 -2.82 -37.29
C ALA A 812 12.56 -1.45 -36.60
N SER A 813 13.68 -0.76 -36.74
CA SER A 813 13.92 0.58 -36.20
C SER A 813 12.98 1.65 -36.79
N GLN A 814 12.58 1.56 -38.07
CA GLN A 814 11.53 2.43 -38.62
C GLN A 814 10.16 2.19 -37.97
N LYS A 815 9.94 0.97 -37.51
CA LYS A 815 8.69 0.57 -36.85
C LYS A 815 8.69 0.84 -35.35
N GLY A 816 9.73 1.47 -34.80
CA GLY A 816 9.82 1.86 -33.38
C GLY A 816 10.53 0.86 -32.48
N SER A 817 11.33 -0.13 -33.01
CA SER A 817 12.01 -1.13 -32.16
C SER A 817 13.04 -0.57 -31.19
N SER A 818 13.37 0.70 -31.28
CA SER A 818 14.29 1.44 -30.40
C SER A 818 13.67 2.75 -29.89
N ALA A 819 12.36 2.95 -30.09
CA ALA A 819 11.71 4.21 -29.77
C ALA A 819 10.64 4.07 -28.67
N THR A 820 10.43 5.16 -27.93
CA THR A 820 9.26 5.36 -27.06
C THR A 820 8.22 6.23 -27.77
N ILE A 821 6.94 5.80 -27.66
CA ILE A 821 5.80 6.54 -28.22
C ILE A 821 4.73 6.65 -27.15
N GLY A 822 4.32 7.89 -26.83
CA GLY A 822 3.33 8.13 -25.79
C GLY A 822 3.24 9.57 -25.33
N VAL A 823 2.54 9.77 -24.22
CA VAL A 823 2.39 11.06 -23.53
C VAL A 823 2.64 10.83 -22.03
N GLU A 824 3.30 11.79 -21.38
CA GLU A 824 3.68 11.70 -19.97
C GLU A 824 3.46 13.02 -19.26
N ASN A 825 2.97 12.96 -18.01
CA ASN A 825 2.71 14.15 -17.21
C ASN A 825 3.99 14.87 -16.77
N GLN A 826 3.83 16.06 -16.15
CA GLN A 826 4.93 16.92 -15.74
C GLN A 826 5.80 16.34 -14.62
N ALA A 827 5.26 15.43 -13.85
CA ALA A 827 5.92 14.82 -12.70
C ALA A 827 6.60 13.47 -13.01
N GLY A 828 6.39 12.90 -14.22
CA GLY A 828 6.84 11.56 -14.56
C GLY A 828 6.17 10.45 -13.76
N THR A 829 4.95 10.70 -13.27
CA THR A 829 4.20 9.79 -12.40
C THR A 829 2.99 9.17 -13.09
N ASP A 830 2.59 9.69 -14.25
CA ASP A 830 1.47 9.19 -15.04
C ASP A 830 1.74 9.37 -16.52
N ALA A 831 1.43 8.36 -17.30
CA ALA A 831 1.69 8.34 -18.73
C ALA A 831 0.75 7.38 -19.47
N LEU A 832 0.55 7.64 -20.75
CA LEU A 832 -0.07 6.71 -21.68
C LEU A 832 0.91 6.33 -22.76
N GLN A 833 1.71 5.30 -22.49
CA GLN A 833 2.70 4.77 -23.41
C GLN A 833 2.01 3.90 -24.47
N TYR A 834 2.13 4.24 -25.74
CA TYR A 834 1.66 3.39 -26.84
C TYR A 834 2.59 2.21 -27.07
N SER A 835 3.91 2.45 -27.16
CA SER A 835 4.93 1.41 -27.31
C SER A 835 6.28 1.86 -26.75
N PHE A 836 7.09 0.89 -26.34
CA PHE A 836 8.48 1.08 -25.92
C PHE A 836 9.35 -0.01 -26.53
N ASN A 837 10.29 0.39 -27.40
CA ASN A 837 11.21 -0.52 -28.08
C ASN A 837 10.53 -1.67 -28.84
N GLU A 838 9.39 -1.39 -29.49
CA GLU A 838 8.53 -2.37 -30.13
C GLU A 838 8.28 -2.05 -31.61
N SER A 839 8.41 -3.04 -32.50
CA SER A 839 8.19 -2.89 -33.95
C SER A 839 6.72 -2.88 -34.32
N VAL A 840 5.97 -1.86 -33.95
CA VAL A 840 4.50 -1.82 -34.07
C VAL A 840 3.96 -0.79 -35.07
N LEU A 841 4.76 0.22 -35.41
CA LEU A 841 4.34 1.28 -36.33
C LEU A 841 4.14 0.78 -37.76
N LYS A 842 3.18 1.39 -38.45
CA LYS A 842 2.83 1.12 -39.85
C LYS A 842 2.89 2.39 -40.66
N ASP A 843 3.16 2.24 -41.97
CA ASP A 843 3.06 3.37 -42.88
C ASP A 843 1.61 3.91 -42.96
N ALA A 844 1.48 5.22 -43.13
CA ALA A 844 0.21 5.91 -43.19
C ALA A 844 -0.70 5.55 -42.00
N SER A 845 -0.17 5.56 -40.79
CA SER A 845 -0.92 5.27 -39.53
C SER A 845 -0.95 6.50 -38.60
N ALA A 846 -1.99 6.54 -37.77
CA ALA A 846 -2.18 7.59 -36.79
C ALA A 846 -2.66 7.02 -35.44
N ILE A 847 -2.18 7.63 -34.34
CA ILE A 847 -2.54 7.33 -32.96
C ILE A 847 -3.05 8.62 -32.33
N ARG A 848 -4.22 8.58 -31.72
CA ARG A 848 -4.82 9.74 -31.06
C ARG A 848 -4.85 9.54 -29.55
N PHE A 849 -4.33 10.50 -28.83
CA PHE A 849 -4.46 10.65 -27.38
C PHE A 849 -5.50 11.73 -27.12
N SER A 850 -6.61 11.36 -26.51
CA SER A 850 -7.74 12.25 -26.23
C SER A 850 -7.85 12.53 -24.73
N PRO A 851 -7.92 13.79 -24.30
CA PRO A 851 -8.16 14.09 -22.89
C PRO A 851 -9.58 13.66 -22.49
N LYS A 852 -9.78 13.36 -21.19
CA LYS A 852 -11.07 12.96 -20.65
C LYS A 852 -12.14 14.03 -20.91
N GLY A 853 -13.24 13.64 -21.51
CA GLY A 853 -14.35 14.53 -21.84
C GLY A 853 -14.21 15.30 -23.16
N ALA A 854 -13.24 14.95 -24.01
CA ALA A 854 -13.04 15.52 -25.36
C ALA A 854 -13.99 14.93 -26.40
#